data_c56cef9c00c6d542900013673451fee1
#
_entry.id   c56cef9c00c6d542900013673451fee1
#
_cell.length_a   1.000
_cell.length_b   1.000
_cell.length_c   1.000
_cell.angle_alpha   90.00
_cell.angle_beta   90.00
_cell.angle_gamma   90.00
#
_symmetry.space_group_name_H-M   'P 1'
#
loop_
_entity.id
_entity.type
_entity.pdbx_description
1 polymer ?
#
loop_
_entity_poly.entity_id
_entity_poly.type
_entity_poly.pdbx_seq_one_letter_code
_entity_poly.pdbx_strand_id
1 'polypeptide(L)'
;MRFRQVHLDFHTSEHIPEIGADFSKEQFQAMLKEGHIDSITVFSKCHHGWAYHPSKANVMHPHLNFDLFGAQIEAAHEIGVNAVGYLSAGYDEKLVEEHPEWITRRENEQTYHNKDFSGAGWHLFCMNSPYLEVLLEQVRETVSTYDIDGLFLDIVGPRTCYCRNCARIARAEGKDLYDKAYNDDLAERTYANYTRKVKDVVESIKPGLPIFHNQGRTPRGRRDMLDFISHVEIESLPTGGWGYDNLPTIARYVQPIGKSYLGMTGKFHGTWGEFGGYKHENALRYEMALTVAHGAKCSIGDQLHPRGKMDPETYRLIGKAYAEVEAKEPWLDGVRSISDIALFSYDAWLTVHPECKQADADRKQTDLGARRILSEGHYLFDIVDYESDLTPYKLVILPDLILIDDILKKKLDAYLKSGGKIMATGTSGLLMNAEKPAFAFDFGVTYEGKREMIPAFMTPTIPLKDMGQAGYVLYNRTEKVTLADGKVLATMADPYFERNRFHFCSHQHAPEAPVCSGVGACMGKDGAYVAFPFREYAMEGHIFAKRMMEAVINACIGEGKSAEVTMPAAAAMTLMDQEQENRLVLHLVYAPTNTRGQKKLEIIEDIVPLYNIPVRVKNTGKKIKNVYLAPSGEKLTFEVHDNGDVSFTVPKVDLHAMAVLDYEA
;
A
#
# COMPACT_ATOMS: atom_id res chain seq x y z
N MET A 1 18.57 -1.79 7.90
CA MET A 1 18.03 -2.15 6.56
C MET A 1 18.72 -1.29 5.51
N ARG A 2 19.19 -1.89 4.41
CA ARG A 2 19.87 -1.25 3.28
C ARG A 2 18.86 -0.60 2.33
N PHE A 3 19.33 0.25 1.41
CA PHE A 3 18.45 1.01 0.49
C PHE A 3 18.10 0.28 -0.80
N ARG A 4 18.99 -0.53 -1.36
CA ARG A 4 18.90 -1.07 -2.72
C ARG A 4 18.97 -2.60 -2.71
N GLN A 5 17.84 -3.22 -2.38
CA GLN A 5 17.72 -4.67 -2.29
C GLN A 5 17.31 -5.28 -3.64
N VAL A 6 17.80 -6.48 -3.92
CA VAL A 6 17.27 -7.38 -4.94
C VAL A 6 16.68 -8.62 -4.25
N HIS A 7 15.47 -8.99 -4.62
CA HIS A 7 14.88 -10.28 -4.27
C HIS A 7 15.15 -11.23 -5.43
N LEU A 8 16.14 -12.12 -5.28
CA LEU A 8 16.58 -13.06 -6.32
C LEU A 8 15.76 -14.34 -6.22
N ASP A 9 14.59 -14.34 -6.87
CA ASP A 9 13.65 -15.46 -6.88
C ASP A 9 14.24 -16.71 -7.53
N PHE A 10 14.07 -17.88 -6.90
CA PHE A 10 14.67 -19.12 -7.37
C PHE A 10 13.83 -20.36 -7.01
N HIS A 11 12.81 -20.63 -7.83
CA HIS A 11 11.93 -21.80 -7.67
C HIS A 11 12.17 -22.80 -8.80
N THR A 12 12.86 -23.90 -8.51
CA THR A 12 13.22 -24.89 -9.52
C THR A 12 12.60 -26.26 -9.22
N SER A 13 11.98 -26.84 -10.25
CA SER A 13 11.46 -28.21 -10.20
C SER A 13 12.61 -29.21 -10.34
N GLU A 14 12.45 -30.39 -9.74
CA GLU A 14 13.33 -31.55 -9.89
C GLU A 14 13.47 -32.04 -11.34
N HIS A 15 12.58 -31.63 -12.24
CA HIS A 15 12.65 -31.93 -13.67
C HIS A 15 13.62 -31.05 -14.45
N ILE A 16 14.16 -30.00 -13.82
CA ILE A 16 15.16 -29.10 -14.44
C ILE A 16 16.57 -29.61 -14.09
N PRO A 17 17.36 -30.01 -15.08
CA PRO A 17 18.72 -30.48 -14.84
C PRO A 17 19.71 -29.33 -14.64
N GLU A 18 20.92 -29.65 -14.19
CA GLU A 18 22.07 -28.73 -14.15
C GLU A 18 21.84 -27.47 -13.32
N ILE A 19 21.16 -27.58 -12.19
CA ILE A 19 20.92 -26.46 -11.28
C ILE A 19 22.27 -25.88 -10.80
N GLY A 20 22.42 -24.57 -10.98
CA GLY A 20 23.62 -23.85 -10.56
C GLY A 20 24.86 -24.08 -11.41
N ALA A 21 24.77 -24.87 -12.51
CA ALA A 21 25.94 -25.27 -13.30
C ALA A 21 26.75 -24.10 -13.91
N ASP A 22 26.12 -22.96 -14.13
CA ASP A 22 26.77 -21.74 -14.67
C ASP A 22 27.00 -20.69 -13.58
N PHE A 23 26.82 -21.01 -12.29
CA PHE A 23 27.15 -20.08 -11.22
C PHE A 23 28.65 -19.78 -11.21
N SER A 24 28.99 -18.50 -11.20
CA SER A 24 30.35 -18.02 -10.99
C SER A 24 30.31 -16.86 -9.99
N LYS A 25 31.15 -16.93 -8.96
CA LYS A 25 31.28 -15.90 -7.93
C LYS A 25 31.63 -14.53 -8.57
N GLU A 26 32.55 -14.54 -9.54
CA GLU A 26 32.97 -13.32 -10.23
C GLU A 26 31.83 -12.70 -11.04
N GLN A 27 31.03 -13.53 -11.74
CA GLN A 27 29.88 -13.05 -12.51
C GLN A 27 28.77 -12.54 -11.57
N PHE A 28 28.50 -13.25 -10.48
CA PHE A 28 27.53 -12.84 -9.46
C PHE A 28 27.91 -11.48 -8.85
N GLN A 29 29.17 -11.31 -8.40
CA GLN A 29 29.69 -10.05 -7.87
C GLN A 29 29.68 -8.92 -8.91
N ALA A 30 29.99 -9.23 -10.18
CA ALA A 30 29.94 -8.23 -11.24
C ALA A 30 28.52 -7.71 -11.46
N MET A 31 27.51 -8.57 -11.44
CA MET A 31 26.10 -8.17 -11.58
C MET A 31 25.61 -7.36 -10.38
N LEU A 32 25.99 -7.73 -9.15
CA LEU A 32 25.65 -6.94 -7.96
C LEU A 32 26.23 -5.53 -8.03
N LYS A 33 27.47 -5.38 -8.51
CA LYS A 33 28.11 -4.07 -8.72
C LYS A 33 27.44 -3.28 -9.83
N GLU A 34 27.17 -3.90 -10.99
CA GLU A 34 26.44 -3.27 -12.11
C GLU A 34 25.06 -2.80 -11.70
N GLY A 35 24.36 -3.61 -10.86
CA GLY A 35 23.06 -3.28 -10.32
C GLY A 35 23.07 -2.23 -9.19
N HIS A 36 24.23 -1.75 -8.72
CA HIS A 36 24.34 -0.88 -7.54
C HIS A 36 23.67 -1.46 -6.28
N ILE A 37 23.76 -2.78 -6.07
CA ILE A 37 23.03 -3.52 -5.04
C ILE A 37 23.82 -3.49 -3.73
N ASP A 38 23.12 -3.23 -2.61
CA ASP A 38 23.68 -3.25 -1.27
C ASP A 38 23.05 -4.32 -0.35
N SER A 39 22.00 -5.01 -0.83
CA SER A 39 21.37 -6.15 -0.16
C SER A 39 20.76 -7.10 -1.18
N ILE A 40 20.85 -8.41 -0.96
CA ILE A 40 20.24 -9.42 -1.81
C ILE A 40 19.54 -10.50 -0.98
N THR A 41 18.36 -10.95 -1.43
CA THR A 41 17.68 -12.12 -0.88
C THR A 41 18.04 -13.34 -1.72
N VAL A 42 18.57 -14.38 -1.09
CA VAL A 42 19.00 -15.64 -1.73
C VAL A 42 18.30 -16.84 -1.07
N PHE A 43 18.11 -17.91 -1.81
CA PHE A 43 17.20 -19.00 -1.43
C PHE A 43 17.91 -20.14 -0.72
N SER A 44 17.50 -20.44 0.53
CA SER A 44 17.78 -21.69 1.23
C SER A 44 16.84 -22.80 0.76
N LYS A 45 15.52 -22.51 0.68
CA LYS A 45 14.48 -23.46 0.25
C LYS A 45 13.46 -22.79 -0.65
N CYS A 46 13.08 -23.43 -1.77
CA CYS A 46 12.08 -22.96 -2.72
C CYS A 46 10.67 -23.51 -2.46
N HIS A 47 9.67 -23.09 -3.26
CA HIS A 47 8.29 -23.59 -3.20
C HIS A 47 8.14 -25.08 -3.55
N HIS A 48 9.02 -25.62 -4.38
CA HIS A 48 9.05 -27.07 -4.65
C HIS A 48 9.53 -27.89 -3.44
N GLY A 49 10.08 -27.24 -2.40
CA GLY A 49 10.55 -27.89 -1.17
C GLY A 49 12.03 -28.29 -1.20
N TRP A 50 12.75 -28.04 -2.29
CA TRP A 50 14.17 -28.37 -2.42
C TRP A 50 15.05 -27.33 -1.73
N ALA A 51 16.09 -27.82 -1.02
CA ALA A 51 17.15 -26.97 -0.50
C ALA A 51 18.23 -26.72 -1.57
N TYR A 52 18.82 -25.53 -1.55
CA TYR A 52 19.95 -25.15 -2.42
C TYR A 52 21.30 -25.21 -1.72
N HIS A 53 21.38 -26.06 -0.69
CA HIS A 53 22.58 -26.34 0.10
C HIS A 53 22.53 -27.77 0.65
N PRO A 54 23.66 -28.35 1.06
CA PRO A 54 23.67 -29.60 1.82
C PRO A 54 22.85 -29.42 3.12
N SER A 55 21.81 -30.22 3.31
CA SER A 55 20.88 -30.06 4.42
C SER A 55 20.68 -31.38 5.18
N LYS A 56 20.51 -31.29 6.50
CA LYS A 56 20.07 -32.41 7.36
C LYS A 56 18.58 -32.31 7.68
N ALA A 57 18.03 -31.09 7.65
CA ALA A 57 16.62 -30.82 7.93
C ALA A 57 15.73 -30.87 6.68
N ASN A 58 16.35 -30.96 5.48
CA ASN A 58 15.67 -31.00 4.20
C ASN A 58 16.45 -31.85 3.18
N VAL A 59 15.94 -31.98 1.97
CA VAL A 59 16.58 -32.63 0.84
C VAL A 59 17.11 -31.59 -0.12
N MET A 60 18.40 -31.67 -0.45
CA MET A 60 19.04 -30.83 -1.47
C MET A 60 18.48 -31.16 -2.85
N HIS A 61 18.37 -30.16 -3.72
CA HIS A 61 17.85 -30.33 -5.09
C HIS A 61 18.64 -31.43 -5.82
N PRO A 62 17.98 -32.44 -6.47
CA PRO A 62 18.64 -33.61 -7.01
C PRO A 62 19.65 -33.33 -8.12
N HIS A 63 19.53 -32.17 -8.77
CA HIS A 63 20.45 -31.75 -9.84
C HIS A 63 21.39 -30.62 -9.42
N LEU A 64 21.56 -30.37 -8.11
CA LEU A 64 22.52 -29.45 -7.54
C LEU A 64 23.61 -30.27 -6.80
N ASN A 65 24.88 -29.99 -7.06
CA ASN A 65 26.00 -30.78 -6.54
C ASN A 65 26.98 -30.01 -5.64
N PHE A 66 26.64 -28.78 -5.29
CA PHE A 66 27.42 -27.90 -4.39
C PHE A 66 26.49 -27.01 -3.56
N ASP A 67 27.07 -26.32 -2.60
CA ASP A 67 26.35 -25.36 -1.75
C ASP A 67 26.18 -24.01 -2.49
N LEU A 68 25.09 -23.90 -3.26
CA LEU A 68 24.78 -22.67 -4.01
C LEU A 68 24.40 -21.52 -3.04
N PHE A 69 23.61 -21.81 -2.02
CA PHE A 69 23.14 -20.83 -1.05
C PHE A 69 24.32 -20.21 -0.28
N GLY A 70 25.22 -21.06 0.25
CA GLY A 70 26.45 -20.60 0.92
C GLY A 70 27.37 -19.81 0.01
N ALA A 71 27.55 -20.28 -1.25
CA ALA A 71 28.39 -19.59 -2.23
C ALA A 71 27.86 -18.18 -2.60
N GLN A 72 26.53 -18.01 -2.67
CA GLN A 72 25.93 -16.71 -2.93
C GLN A 72 26.11 -15.75 -1.74
N ILE A 73 25.96 -16.24 -0.49
CA ILE A 73 26.18 -15.45 0.74
C ILE A 73 27.64 -14.99 0.81
N GLU A 74 28.59 -15.93 0.64
CA GLU A 74 30.02 -15.61 0.64
C GLU A 74 30.37 -14.56 -0.44
N ALA A 75 29.89 -14.76 -1.66
CA ALA A 75 30.13 -13.86 -2.77
C ALA A 75 29.57 -12.44 -2.52
N ALA A 76 28.38 -12.32 -1.90
CA ALA A 76 27.79 -11.04 -1.53
C ALA A 76 28.59 -10.34 -0.44
N HIS A 77 28.92 -11.04 0.66
CA HIS A 77 29.66 -10.49 1.79
C HIS A 77 31.06 -9.99 1.42
N GLU A 78 31.79 -10.71 0.55
CA GLU A 78 33.11 -10.29 0.10
C GLU A 78 33.15 -8.88 -0.54
N ILE A 79 32.01 -8.43 -1.07
CA ILE A 79 31.89 -7.09 -1.68
C ILE A 79 31.01 -6.14 -0.85
N GLY A 80 30.69 -6.49 0.42
CA GLY A 80 29.95 -5.66 1.36
C GLY A 80 28.44 -5.59 1.12
N VAL A 81 27.88 -6.53 0.36
CA VAL A 81 26.44 -6.66 0.11
C VAL A 81 25.84 -7.60 1.16
N ASN A 82 24.75 -7.16 1.82
CA ASN A 82 24.02 -7.99 2.77
C ASN A 82 23.32 -9.15 2.05
N ALA A 83 23.28 -10.32 2.69
CA ALA A 83 22.60 -11.51 2.19
C ALA A 83 21.47 -11.96 3.12
N VAL A 84 20.22 -11.85 2.66
CA VAL A 84 19.02 -12.29 3.37
C VAL A 84 18.66 -13.72 2.94
N GLY A 85 18.49 -14.62 3.89
CA GLY A 85 18.11 -16.00 3.61
C GLY A 85 16.58 -16.12 3.41
N TYR A 86 16.17 -16.71 2.29
CA TYR A 86 14.76 -16.97 1.99
C TYR A 86 14.41 -18.44 2.27
N LEU A 87 13.26 -18.64 2.91
CA LEU A 87 12.61 -19.94 3.00
C LEU A 87 11.14 -19.85 2.55
N SER A 88 10.74 -20.74 1.65
CA SER A 88 9.33 -21.00 1.41
C SER A 88 8.71 -21.62 2.66
N ALA A 89 7.96 -20.84 3.41
CA ALA A 89 7.37 -21.29 4.67
C ALA A 89 5.98 -21.92 4.48
N GLY A 90 5.19 -21.38 3.55
CA GLY A 90 3.84 -21.87 3.30
C GLY A 90 3.73 -23.03 2.30
N TYR A 91 4.71 -23.16 1.40
CA TYR A 91 4.72 -24.19 0.33
C TYR A 91 5.89 -25.14 0.46
N ASP A 92 5.66 -26.40 0.13
CA ASP A 92 6.66 -27.46 0.03
C ASP A 92 6.09 -28.63 -0.77
N GLU A 93 6.09 -28.52 -2.12
CA GLU A 93 5.41 -29.50 -2.97
C GLU A 93 5.95 -30.92 -2.82
N LYS A 94 7.25 -31.08 -2.56
CA LYS A 94 7.84 -32.37 -2.24
C LYS A 94 7.15 -33.05 -1.04
N LEU A 95 6.92 -32.31 0.03
CA LEU A 95 6.24 -32.83 1.22
C LEU A 95 4.73 -33.02 1.02
N VAL A 96 4.10 -32.36 0.04
CA VAL A 96 2.70 -32.60 -0.29
C VAL A 96 2.48 -33.99 -0.80
N GLU A 97 3.41 -34.56 -1.59
CA GLU A 97 3.33 -35.94 -2.09
C GLU A 97 3.43 -36.96 -0.94
N GLU A 98 4.28 -36.65 0.05
CA GLU A 98 4.50 -37.55 1.20
C GLU A 98 3.40 -37.36 2.28
N HIS A 99 2.91 -36.15 2.47
CA HIS A 99 2.01 -35.76 3.56
C HIS A 99 0.82 -34.91 3.11
N PRO A 100 -0.04 -35.38 2.20
CA PRO A 100 -1.20 -34.65 1.71
C PRO A 100 -2.23 -34.29 2.79
N GLU A 101 -2.18 -34.96 3.95
CA GLU A 101 -3.03 -34.71 5.12
C GLU A 101 -2.58 -33.48 5.95
N TRP A 102 -1.41 -32.89 5.65
CA TRP A 102 -0.90 -31.71 6.36
C TRP A 102 -1.29 -30.39 5.70
N ILE A 103 -1.83 -30.43 4.47
CA ILE A 103 -2.18 -29.21 3.73
C ILE A 103 -3.44 -28.57 4.27
N THR A 104 -3.54 -27.27 4.06
CA THR A 104 -4.73 -26.46 4.39
C THR A 104 -5.91 -26.85 3.52
N ARG A 105 -7.09 -27.00 4.12
CA ARG A 105 -8.35 -27.32 3.46
C ARG A 105 -9.37 -26.23 3.65
N ARG A 106 -10.14 -25.92 2.59
CA ARG A 106 -11.35 -25.12 2.67
C ARG A 106 -12.49 -25.93 3.28
N GLU A 107 -13.60 -25.27 3.60
CA GLU A 107 -14.81 -25.90 4.12
C GLU A 107 -15.33 -27.05 3.24
N ASN A 108 -15.21 -26.93 1.93
CA ASN A 108 -15.58 -27.95 0.93
C ASN A 108 -14.47 -28.97 0.63
N GLU A 109 -13.48 -29.08 1.50
CA GLU A 109 -12.30 -29.97 1.40
C GLU A 109 -11.33 -29.65 0.24
N GLN A 110 -11.61 -28.64 -0.60
CA GLN A 110 -10.68 -28.20 -1.64
C GLN A 110 -9.45 -27.51 -1.04
N THR A 111 -8.36 -27.47 -1.81
CA THR A 111 -7.16 -26.72 -1.45
C THR A 111 -7.35 -25.21 -1.70
N TYR A 112 -6.47 -24.38 -1.17
CA TYR A 112 -6.61 -22.91 -1.31
C TYR A 112 -6.24 -22.39 -2.69
N HIS A 113 -5.25 -22.96 -3.35
CA HIS A 113 -4.75 -22.46 -4.64
C HIS A 113 -5.20 -23.32 -5.82
N ASN A 114 -5.28 -24.61 -5.63
CA ASN A 114 -5.78 -25.54 -6.64
C ASN A 114 -7.16 -26.07 -6.22
N LYS A 115 -8.02 -26.29 -7.21
CA LYS A 115 -9.33 -26.91 -6.98
C LYS A 115 -9.20 -28.39 -6.59
N ASP A 116 -8.14 -29.02 -7.06
CA ASP A 116 -7.83 -30.43 -6.79
C ASP A 116 -6.31 -30.68 -6.76
N PHE A 117 -5.89 -31.89 -6.45
CA PHE A 117 -4.49 -32.30 -6.43
C PHE A 117 -3.84 -32.50 -7.80
N SER A 118 -4.62 -32.55 -8.85
CA SER A 118 -4.11 -32.82 -10.20
C SER A 118 -3.73 -31.57 -10.96
N GLY A 119 -4.11 -30.36 -10.43
CA GLY A 119 -3.79 -29.09 -11.04
C GLY A 119 -2.35 -28.64 -10.75
N ALA A 120 -1.68 -28.06 -11.73
CA ALA A 120 -0.39 -27.39 -11.52
C ALA A 120 -0.53 -26.21 -10.56
N GLY A 121 0.44 -26.04 -9.67
CA GLY A 121 0.55 -24.93 -8.71
C GLY A 121 0.82 -25.40 -7.30
N TRP A 122 0.75 -24.49 -6.37
CA TRP A 122 1.27 -24.66 -5.02
C TRP A 122 0.18 -25.06 -4.01
N HIS A 123 0.51 -25.97 -3.09
CA HIS A 123 -0.35 -26.35 -1.98
C HIS A 123 0.13 -25.77 -0.66
N LEU A 124 -0.79 -25.16 0.06
CA LEU A 124 -0.49 -24.47 1.31
C LEU A 124 -0.53 -25.43 2.51
N PHE A 125 0.53 -25.47 3.28
CA PHE A 125 0.60 -26.26 4.51
C PHE A 125 -0.17 -25.59 5.66
N CYS A 126 -0.73 -26.43 6.53
CA CYS A 126 -1.38 -26.00 7.77
C CYS A 126 -0.36 -25.97 8.91
N MET A 127 -0.16 -24.80 9.54
CA MET A 127 0.79 -24.63 10.66
C MET A 127 0.33 -25.33 11.97
N ASN A 128 -0.88 -25.92 12.00
CA ASN A 128 -1.32 -26.82 13.08
C ASN A 128 -0.98 -28.30 12.81
N SER A 129 -0.38 -28.61 11.66
CA SER A 129 0.10 -29.93 11.33
C SER A 129 1.54 -30.13 11.79
N PRO A 130 2.08 -31.37 11.75
CA PRO A 130 3.50 -31.64 12.04
C PRO A 130 4.47 -30.88 11.13
N TYR A 131 4.01 -30.35 9.99
CA TYR A 131 4.82 -29.52 9.09
C TYR A 131 5.51 -28.36 9.82
N LEU A 132 4.86 -27.75 10.83
CA LEU A 132 5.47 -26.65 11.56
C LEU A 132 6.81 -27.06 12.17
N GLU A 133 6.92 -28.24 12.76
CA GLU A 133 8.18 -28.70 13.37
C GLU A 133 9.26 -28.96 12.29
N VAL A 134 8.88 -29.48 11.11
CA VAL A 134 9.79 -29.62 9.97
C VAL A 134 10.33 -28.25 9.53
N LEU A 135 9.44 -27.28 9.38
CA LEU A 135 9.83 -25.89 9.01
C LEU A 135 10.77 -25.26 10.07
N LEU A 136 10.49 -25.46 11.37
CA LEU A 136 11.33 -24.93 12.44
C LEU A 136 12.74 -25.54 12.43
N GLU A 137 12.90 -26.81 12.09
CA GLU A 137 14.23 -27.43 11.93
C GLU A 137 14.96 -26.87 10.70
N GLN A 138 14.26 -26.60 9.60
CA GLN A 138 14.84 -25.93 8.42
C GLN A 138 15.29 -24.50 8.75
N VAL A 139 14.49 -23.75 9.51
CA VAL A 139 14.87 -22.42 10.02
C VAL A 139 16.09 -22.51 10.91
N ARG A 140 16.10 -23.45 11.85
CA ARG A 140 17.22 -23.70 12.78
C ARG A 140 18.52 -23.94 12.00
N GLU A 141 18.48 -24.88 11.06
CA GLU A 141 19.64 -25.23 10.23
C GLU A 141 20.16 -24.00 9.45
N THR A 142 19.27 -23.29 8.77
CA THR A 142 19.63 -22.11 7.97
C THR A 142 20.32 -21.04 8.83
N VAL A 143 19.73 -20.69 9.98
CA VAL A 143 20.26 -19.62 10.86
C VAL A 143 21.54 -20.03 11.60
N SER A 144 21.69 -21.34 11.94
CA SER A 144 22.88 -21.82 12.64
C SER A 144 24.08 -22.08 11.73
N THR A 145 23.83 -22.39 10.44
CA THR A 145 24.87 -22.83 9.52
C THR A 145 25.42 -21.66 8.69
N TYR A 146 24.56 -20.68 8.36
CA TYR A 146 24.89 -19.59 7.44
C TYR A 146 24.87 -18.23 8.10
N ASP A 147 25.82 -17.38 7.72
CA ASP A 147 25.90 -16.00 8.23
C ASP A 147 24.98 -15.07 7.42
N ILE A 148 23.67 -15.28 7.53
CA ILE A 148 22.67 -14.43 6.89
C ILE A 148 22.43 -13.14 7.68
N ASP A 149 22.08 -12.04 6.99
CA ASP A 149 21.77 -10.72 7.55
C ASP A 149 20.30 -10.51 7.87
N GLY A 150 19.44 -11.45 7.52
CA GLY A 150 18.02 -11.47 7.76
C GLY A 150 17.38 -12.77 7.30
N LEU A 151 16.13 -12.97 7.68
CA LEU A 151 15.35 -14.15 7.32
C LEU A 151 14.02 -13.72 6.69
N PHE A 152 13.77 -14.17 5.46
CA PHE A 152 12.53 -13.96 4.72
C PHE A 152 11.73 -15.26 4.67
N LEU A 153 10.54 -15.26 5.27
CA LEU A 153 9.63 -16.41 5.33
C LEU A 153 8.39 -16.11 4.49
N ASP A 154 8.21 -16.88 3.43
CA ASP A 154 7.24 -16.59 2.40
C ASP A 154 5.95 -17.40 2.51
N ILE A 155 4.85 -16.83 1.98
CA ILE A 155 3.51 -17.44 1.86
C ILE A 155 2.92 -17.79 3.23
N VAL A 156 2.90 -16.84 4.12
CA VAL A 156 2.36 -17.00 5.49
C VAL A 156 1.23 -16.01 5.77
N GLY A 157 0.52 -16.21 6.86
CA GLY A 157 -0.60 -15.36 7.30
C GLY A 157 -1.71 -16.17 7.96
N PRO A 158 -2.65 -15.52 8.67
CA PRO A 158 -3.81 -16.20 9.23
C PRO A 158 -4.69 -16.76 8.10
N ARG A 159 -5.02 -18.04 8.18
CA ARG A 159 -5.88 -18.71 7.20
C ARG A 159 -6.79 -19.72 7.90
N THR A 160 -8.09 -19.61 7.67
CA THR A 160 -9.05 -20.61 8.13
C THR A 160 -8.72 -21.98 7.53
N CYS A 161 -8.88 -23.04 8.30
CA CYS A 161 -8.49 -24.36 7.85
C CYS A 161 -9.41 -25.46 8.42
N TYR A 162 -9.91 -26.31 7.55
CA TYR A 162 -10.81 -27.42 7.88
C TYR A 162 -10.10 -28.79 7.83
N CYS A 163 -8.75 -28.81 7.87
CA CYS A 163 -8.01 -30.07 7.87
C CYS A 163 -8.19 -30.83 9.19
N ARG A 164 -7.82 -32.15 9.15
CA ARG A 164 -7.99 -33.02 10.33
C ARG A 164 -7.24 -32.53 11.57
N ASN A 165 -6.12 -31.79 11.42
CA ASN A 165 -5.37 -31.25 12.57
C ASN A 165 -6.15 -30.12 13.26
N CYS A 166 -6.73 -29.20 12.49
CA CYS A 166 -7.62 -28.14 13.02
C CYS A 166 -8.90 -28.75 13.61
N ALA A 167 -9.50 -29.77 12.97
CA ALA A 167 -10.64 -30.49 13.51
C ALA A 167 -10.34 -31.18 14.85
N ARG A 168 -9.11 -31.69 15.03
CA ARG A 168 -8.69 -32.29 16.32
C ARG A 168 -8.58 -31.24 17.41
N ILE A 169 -8.05 -30.05 17.10
CA ILE A 169 -7.97 -28.91 18.03
C ILE A 169 -9.37 -28.48 18.44
N ALA A 170 -10.24 -28.20 17.47
CA ALA A 170 -11.63 -27.78 17.74
C ALA A 170 -12.37 -28.81 18.65
N ARG A 171 -12.22 -30.10 18.37
CA ARG A 171 -12.81 -31.17 19.18
C ARG A 171 -12.25 -31.16 20.62
N ALA A 172 -10.95 -30.98 20.78
CA ALA A 172 -10.33 -30.94 22.11
C ALA A 172 -10.79 -29.71 22.92
N GLU A 173 -11.11 -28.60 22.25
CA GLU A 173 -11.66 -27.38 22.85
C GLU A 173 -13.18 -27.42 22.99
N GLY A 174 -13.87 -28.48 22.55
CA GLY A 174 -15.34 -28.60 22.59
C GLY A 174 -16.04 -27.60 21.68
N LYS A 175 -15.41 -27.21 20.56
CA LYS A 175 -15.89 -26.22 19.60
C LYS A 175 -16.22 -26.83 18.27
N ASP A 176 -17.08 -26.13 17.52
CA ASP A 176 -17.40 -26.50 16.13
C ASP A 176 -16.43 -25.76 15.18
N LEU A 177 -15.70 -26.53 14.37
CA LEU A 177 -14.78 -25.99 13.37
C LEU A 177 -15.53 -25.22 12.25
N TYR A 178 -16.81 -25.53 12.04
CA TYR A 178 -17.67 -24.83 11.06
C TYR A 178 -18.28 -23.54 11.60
N ASP A 179 -18.13 -23.25 12.89
CA ASP A 179 -18.37 -21.91 13.42
C ASP A 179 -17.30 -20.96 12.85
N LYS A 180 -17.76 -20.03 12.02
CA LYS A 180 -16.87 -19.09 11.33
C LYS A 180 -16.03 -18.27 12.30
N ALA A 181 -16.62 -17.75 13.37
CA ALA A 181 -15.91 -16.91 14.33
C ALA A 181 -14.83 -17.72 15.06
N TYR A 182 -15.12 -18.98 15.43
CA TYR A 182 -14.12 -19.86 16.01
C TYR A 182 -12.98 -20.20 15.04
N ASN A 183 -13.30 -20.49 13.75
CA ASN A 183 -12.28 -20.83 12.77
C ASN A 183 -11.38 -19.63 12.41
N ASP A 184 -11.96 -18.43 12.35
CA ASP A 184 -11.21 -17.17 12.19
C ASP A 184 -10.26 -16.97 13.40
N ASP A 185 -10.72 -17.14 14.64
CA ASP A 185 -9.89 -17.07 15.85
C ASP A 185 -8.78 -18.16 15.85
N LEU A 186 -9.12 -19.38 15.48
CA LEU A 186 -8.13 -20.46 15.37
C LEU A 186 -7.05 -20.12 14.32
N ALA A 187 -7.40 -19.49 13.21
CA ALA A 187 -6.46 -19.05 12.19
C ALA A 187 -5.46 -18.00 12.76
N GLU A 188 -5.96 -17.04 13.51
CA GLU A 188 -5.14 -16.02 14.17
C GLU A 188 -4.19 -16.64 15.21
N ARG A 189 -4.70 -17.49 16.09
CA ARG A 189 -3.89 -18.20 17.10
C ARG A 189 -2.83 -19.12 16.45
N THR A 190 -3.17 -19.74 15.33
CA THR A 190 -2.23 -20.57 14.55
C THR A 190 -1.09 -19.74 14.00
N TYR A 191 -1.39 -18.58 13.42
CA TYR A 191 -0.37 -17.68 12.88
C TYR A 191 0.52 -17.10 14.00
N ALA A 192 -0.08 -16.63 15.06
CA ALA A 192 0.67 -16.12 16.23
C ALA A 192 1.58 -17.21 16.86
N ASN A 193 1.12 -18.45 16.94
CA ASN A 193 1.95 -19.58 17.41
C ASN A 193 3.13 -19.85 16.47
N TYR A 194 2.89 -19.86 15.17
CA TYR A 194 3.94 -20.03 14.15
C TYR A 194 5.01 -18.94 14.26
N THR A 195 4.60 -17.66 14.23
CA THR A 195 5.55 -16.53 14.28
C THR A 195 6.35 -16.48 15.56
N ARG A 196 5.70 -16.76 16.72
CA ARG A 196 6.38 -16.86 18.00
C ARG A 196 7.43 -17.98 18.02
N LYS A 197 7.09 -19.19 17.56
CA LYS A 197 8.02 -20.32 17.52
C LYS A 197 9.22 -20.06 16.60
N VAL A 198 8.98 -19.43 15.43
CA VAL A 198 10.07 -19.00 14.53
C VAL A 198 10.99 -18.01 15.25
N LYS A 199 10.42 -16.99 15.89
CA LYS A 199 11.18 -16.00 16.65
C LYS A 199 12.00 -16.65 17.74
N ASP A 200 11.40 -17.55 18.55
CA ASP A 200 12.08 -18.27 19.62
C ASP A 200 13.29 -19.07 19.09
N VAL A 201 13.15 -19.74 17.94
CA VAL A 201 14.25 -20.47 17.29
C VAL A 201 15.35 -19.50 16.87
N VAL A 202 15.01 -18.43 16.15
CA VAL A 202 15.99 -17.45 15.63
C VAL A 202 16.72 -16.75 16.77
N GLU A 203 15.99 -16.22 17.77
CA GLU A 203 16.57 -15.53 18.93
C GLU A 203 17.49 -16.43 19.77
N SER A 204 17.21 -17.74 19.81
CA SER A 204 18.07 -18.69 20.53
C SER A 204 19.43 -18.93 19.86
N ILE A 205 19.59 -18.57 18.59
CA ILE A 205 20.78 -18.83 17.78
C ILE A 205 21.49 -17.52 17.40
N LYS A 206 20.75 -16.57 16.82
CA LYS A 206 21.27 -15.28 16.33
C LYS A 206 20.35 -14.15 16.83
N PRO A 207 20.49 -13.70 18.10
CA PRO A 207 19.64 -12.67 18.67
C PRO A 207 19.66 -11.38 17.85
N GLY A 208 18.47 -10.83 17.60
CA GLY A 208 18.30 -9.59 16.84
C GLY A 208 18.38 -9.74 15.31
N LEU A 209 18.48 -10.95 14.78
CA LEU A 209 18.41 -11.16 13.33
C LEU A 209 17.06 -10.67 12.78
N PRO A 210 17.02 -9.77 11.78
CA PRO A 210 15.78 -9.33 11.18
C PRO A 210 14.96 -10.48 10.59
N ILE A 211 13.65 -10.51 10.87
CA ILE A 211 12.73 -11.51 10.35
C ILE A 211 11.59 -10.80 9.62
N PHE A 212 11.28 -11.24 8.42
CA PHE A 212 10.11 -10.84 7.67
C PHE A 212 9.21 -12.04 7.33
N HIS A 213 7.92 -11.89 7.56
CA HIS A 213 6.88 -12.86 7.23
C HIS A 213 6.02 -12.30 6.10
N ASN A 214 6.21 -12.80 4.87
CA ASN A 214 5.49 -12.30 3.72
C ASN A 214 4.06 -12.85 3.64
N GLN A 215 3.09 -11.93 3.69
CA GLN A 215 1.67 -12.22 3.52
C GLN A 215 1.15 -11.77 2.14
N GLY A 216 2.00 -11.17 1.29
CA GLY A 216 1.61 -10.53 0.03
C GLY A 216 0.76 -9.26 0.22
N ARG A 217 0.59 -8.78 1.46
CA ARG A 217 -0.16 -7.56 1.80
C ARG A 217 0.19 -7.04 3.18
N THR A 218 -0.03 -5.75 3.40
CA THR A 218 0.03 -5.12 4.73
C THR A 218 -1.41 -4.82 5.17
N PRO A 219 -1.98 -5.60 6.12
CA PRO A 219 -3.36 -5.41 6.56
C PRO A 219 -3.48 -4.13 7.40
N ARG A 220 -4.38 -3.22 6.99
CA ARG A 220 -4.65 -2.00 7.75
C ARG A 220 -5.50 -2.29 8.98
N GLY A 221 -5.21 -1.62 10.10
CA GLY A 221 -5.86 -1.85 11.38
C GLY A 221 -5.39 -3.12 12.12
N ARG A 222 -4.31 -3.74 11.65
CA ARG A 222 -3.72 -4.95 12.23
C ARG A 222 -2.28 -4.67 12.65
N ARG A 223 -2.09 -3.70 13.55
CA ARG A 223 -0.76 -3.34 14.06
C ARG A 223 -0.12 -4.47 14.87
N ASP A 224 -0.94 -5.32 15.49
CA ASP A 224 -0.51 -6.56 16.13
C ASP A 224 0.31 -7.47 15.19
N MET A 225 -0.02 -7.49 13.89
CA MET A 225 0.74 -8.24 12.90
C MET A 225 2.13 -7.65 12.65
N LEU A 226 2.32 -6.36 12.90
CA LEU A 226 3.61 -5.71 12.74
C LEU A 226 4.61 -6.06 13.85
N ASP A 227 4.15 -6.59 14.97
CA ASP A 227 5.00 -7.03 16.08
C ASP A 227 5.77 -8.32 15.78
N PHE A 228 5.30 -9.07 14.78
CA PHE A 228 5.94 -10.32 14.34
C PHE A 228 7.04 -10.11 13.29
N ILE A 229 7.16 -8.92 12.72
CA ILE A 229 8.12 -8.59 11.66
C ILE A 229 9.06 -7.46 12.09
N SER A 230 10.31 -7.52 11.65
CA SER A 230 11.32 -6.49 11.94
C SER A 230 11.10 -5.21 11.15
N HIS A 231 10.59 -5.35 9.93
CA HIS A 231 10.30 -4.29 8.98
C HIS A 231 9.13 -4.69 8.08
N VAL A 232 8.55 -3.75 7.36
CA VAL A 232 7.50 -4.02 6.38
C VAL A 232 8.09 -4.05 4.96
N GLU A 233 7.76 -5.09 4.19
CA GLU A 233 8.02 -5.10 2.74
C GLU A 233 6.69 -4.92 2.01
N ILE A 234 6.60 -3.83 1.25
CA ILE A 234 5.40 -3.47 0.49
C ILE A 234 5.54 -4.06 -0.90
N GLU A 235 5.01 -5.25 -1.12
CA GLU A 235 4.92 -5.82 -2.45
C GLU A 235 3.96 -4.98 -3.31
N SER A 236 4.42 -4.54 -4.48
CA SER A 236 3.64 -3.74 -5.42
C SER A 236 4.06 -4.04 -6.85
N LEU A 237 3.15 -4.62 -7.62
CA LEU A 237 3.37 -5.05 -9.00
C LEU A 237 2.48 -4.25 -9.96
N PRO A 238 2.83 -3.01 -10.32
CA PRO A 238 1.98 -2.16 -11.14
C PRO A 238 1.61 -2.80 -12.47
N THR A 239 2.56 -3.37 -13.18
CA THR A 239 2.33 -4.10 -14.43
C THR A 239 1.66 -5.46 -14.22
N GLY A 240 1.68 -6.01 -13.01
CA GLY A 240 0.94 -7.21 -12.60
C GLY A 240 -0.56 -6.97 -12.34
N GLY A 241 -1.08 -5.79 -12.68
CA GLY A 241 -2.49 -5.43 -12.49
C GLY A 241 -2.81 -4.76 -11.14
N TRP A 242 -1.80 -4.45 -10.32
CA TRP A 242 -1.99 -3.78 -9.03
C TRP A 242 -2.07 -2.25 -9.16
N GLY A 243 -1.56 -1.70 -10.27
CA GLY A 243 -1.52 -0.27 -10.54
C GLY A 243 -0.51 0.52 -9.69
N TYR A 244 -0.23 1.74 -10.11
CA TYR A 244 0.69 2.64 -9.41
C TYR A 244 0.12 3.26 -8.12
N ASP A 245 -1.16 3.07 -7.85
CA ASP A 245 -1.80 3.50 -6.59
C ASP A 245 -1.41 2.65 -5.37
N ASN A 246 -0.95 1.40 -5.58
CA ASN A 246 -0.80 0.42 -4.50
C ASN A 246 0.29 0.81 -3.49
N LEU A 247 1.53 1.03 -3.96
CA LEU A 247 2.65 1.39 -3.10
C LEU A 247 2.41 2.69 -2.30
N PRO A 248 1.98 3.83 -2.92
CA PRO A 248 1.70 5.05 -2.18
C PRO A 248 0.65 4.88 -1.09
N THR A 249 -0.37 4.04 -1.33
CA THR A 249 -1.42 3.77 -0.34
C THR A 249 -0.87 3.10 0.90
N ILE A 250 -0.06 2.04 0.71
CA ILE A 250 0.47 1.27 1.85
C ILE A 250 1.56 2.06 2.57
N ALA A 251 2.43 2.75 1.84
CA ALA A 251 3.47 3.60 2.40
C ALA A 251 2.89 4.70 3.31
N ARG A 252 1.81 5.38 2.87
CA ARG A 252 1.11 6.40 3.65
C ARG A 252 0.43 5.85 4.92
N TYR A 253 0.20 4.55 4.99
CA TYR A 253 -0.28 3.90 6.21
C TYR A 253 0.88 3.47 7.12
N VAL A 254 1.96 2.92 6.56
CA VAL A 254 3.07 2.37 7.35
C VAL A 254 3.98 3.46 7.91
N GLN A 255 4.21 4.54 7.15
CA GLN A 255 5.12 5.60 7.55
C GLN A 255 4.75 6.27 8.89
N PRO A 256 3.50 6.72 9.14
CA PRO A 256 3.14 7.34 10.42
C PRO A 256 3.17 6.35 11.61
N ILE A 257 3.24 5.03 11.36
CA ILE A 257 3.42 4.03 12.41
C ILE A 257 4.88 4.03 12.92
N GLY A 258 5.84 4.50 12.10
CA GLY A 258 7.25 4.64 12.49
C GLY A 258 8.06 3.34 12.36
N LYS A 259 7.52 2.30 11.72
CA LYS A 259 8.26 1.06 11.44
C LYS A 259 9.06 1.20 10.14
N SER A 260 10.28 0.68 10.11
CA SER A 260 11.08 0.64 8.88
C SER A 260 10.36 -0.14 7.77
N TYR A 261 10.45 0.31 6.54
CA TYR A 261 9.77 -0.35 5.40
C TYR A 261 10.52 -0.15 4.09
N LEU A 262 10.27 -1.06 3.16
CA LEU A 262 10.72 -0.98 1.78
C LEU A 262 9.56 -1.24 0.82
N GLY A 263 9.68 -0.72 -0.40
CA GLY A 263 8.79 -1.03 -1.51
C GLY A 263 9.45 -2.06 -2.42
N MET A 264 8.75 -3.17 -2.67
CA MET A 264 9.22 -4.25 -3.53
C MET A 264 8.40 -4.27 -4.83
N THR A 265 9.09 -4.11 -5.95
CA THR A 265 8.54 -4.34 -7.29
C THR A 265 9.33 -5.45 -7.98
N GLY A 266 9.01 -5.79 -9.23
CA GLY A 266 9.77 -6.75 -10.02
C GLY A 266 10.22 -6.17 -11.35
N LYS A 267 11.30 -6.69 -11.92
CA LYS A 267 11.74 -6.39 -13.30
C LYS A 267 10.75 -6.88 -14.36
N PHE A 268 9.77 -7.66 -13.96
CA PHE A 268 8.86 -8.44 -14.80
C PHE A 268 7.85 -7.57 -15.57
N HIS A 269 7.53 -7.99 -16.79
CA HIS A 269 6.54 -7.29 -17.62
C HIS A 269 5.12 -7.48 -17.10
N GLY A 270 4.69 -8.71 -16.90
CA GLY A 270 3.28 -9.03 -16.64
C GLY A 270 2.96 -9.52 -15.25
N THR A 271 3.81 -10.35 -14.64
CA THR A 271 3.59 -10.94 -13.33
C THR A 271 4.91 -11.33 -12.67
N TRP A 272 4.87 -11.64 -11.37
CA TRP A 272 6.05 -12.08 -10.62
C TRP A 272 6.62 -13.41 -11.17
N GLY A 273 7.97 -13.54 -11.18
CA GLY A 273 8.66 -14.76 -11.54
C GLY A 273 8.70 -15.10 -13.03
N GLU A 274 8.38 -14.16 -13.88
CA GLU A 274 8.30 -14.34 -15.33
C GLU A 274 9.70 -14.39 -15.96
N PHE A 275 10.04 -15.51 -16.64
CA PHE A 275 11.26 -15.62 -17.43
C PHE A 275 11.15 -14.83 -18.74
N GLY A 276 12.17 -14.03 -19.08
CA GLY A 276 12.21 -13.26 -20.32
C GLY A 276 11.24 -12.08 -20.44
N GLY A 277 10.48 -11.80 -19.38
CA GLY A 277 9.64 -10.60 -19.29
C GLY A 277 10.40 -9.44 -18.63
N TYR A 278 10.49 -8.30 -19.32
CA TYR A 278 11.19 -7.12 -18.81
C TYR A 278 10.28 -5.89 -18.86
N LYS A 279 10.30 -5.10 -17.80
CA LYS A 279 9.79 -3.73 -17.81
C LYS A 279 10.68 -2.83 -18.64
N HIS A 280 10.10 -1.74 -19.13
CA HIS A 280 10.91 -0.65 -19.67
C HIS A 280 11.75 -0.01 -18.55
N GLU A 281 12.98 0.43 -18.87
CA GLU A 281 13.89 1.03 -17.87
C GLU A 281 13.27 2.23 -17.15
N ASN A 282 12.49 3.06 -17.86
CA ASN A 282 11.83 4.22 -17.27
C ASN A 282 10.72 3.84 -16.29
N ALA A 283 10.09 2.67 -16.44
CA ALA A 283 9.14 2.16 -15.47
C ALA A 283 9.83 1.81 -14.14
N LEU A 284 10.97 1.11 -14.19
CA LEU A 284 11.76 0.81 -12.96
C LEU A 284 12.28 2.08 -12.30
N ARG A 285 12.81 3.04 -13.07
CA ARG A 285 13.26 4.34 -12.55
C ARG A 285 12.13 5.09 -11.84
N TYR A 286 10.94 5.12 -12.46
CA TYR A 286 9.75 5.75 -11.86
C TYR A 286 9.31 5.04 -10.58
N GLU A 287 9.29 3.71 -10.57
CA GLU A 287 8.90 2.92 -9.41
C GLU A 287 9.85 3.15 -8.24
N MET A 288 11.15 3.24 -8.49
CA MET A 288 12.14 3.56 -7.44
C MET A 288 12.01 5.01 -6.96
N ALA A 289 11.80 5.96 -7.87
CA ALA A 289 11.55 7.36 -7.52
C ALA A 289 10.29 7.52 -6.66
N LEU A 290 9.20 6.84 -7.04
CA LEU A 290 7.95 6.83 -6.28
C LEU A 290 8.11 6.20 -4.89
N THR A 291 8.89 5.12 -4.81
CA THR A 291 9.20 4.40 -3.57
C THR A 291 9.93 5.31 -2.58
N VAL A 292 11.05 5.92 -3.00
CA VAL A 292 11.82 6.80 -2.11
C VAL A 292 11.12 8.11 -1.79
N ALA A 293 10.31 8.63 -2.72
CA ALA A 293 9.47 9.81 -2.46
C ALA A 293 8.44 9.57 -1.34
N HIS A 294 8.06 8.32 -1.09
CA HIS A 294 7.19 7.94 0.01
C HIS A 294 7.97 7.44 1.24
N GLY A 295 9.27 7.72 1.36
CA GLY A 295 10.10 7.38 2.51
C GLY A 295 10.47 5.91 2.64
N ALA A 296 10.18 5.08 1.64
CA ALA A 296 10.51 3.66 1.62
C ALA A 296 11.92 3.41 1.09
N LYS A 297 12.58 2.35 1.56
CA LYS A 297 13.73 1.75 0.89
C LYS A 297 13.27 0.88 -0.26
N CYS A 298 14.18 0.40 -1.11
CA CYS A 298 13.84 -0.22 -2.39
C CYS A 298 14.17 -1.71 -2.42
N SER A 299 13.30 -2.50 -3.07
CA SER A 299 13.59 -3.87 -3.49
C SER A 299 13.08 -4.11 -4.91
N ILE A 300 13.89 -4.75 -5.76
CA ILE A 300 13.49 -5.15 -7.10
C ILE A 300 13.60 -6.68 -7.19
N GLY A 301 12.51 -7.33 -7.58
CA GLY A 301 12.49 -8.77 -7.84
C GLY A 301 13.12 -9.12 -9.17
N ASP A 302 14.02 -10.12 -9.13
CA ASP A 302 14.58 -10.80 -10.30
C ASP A 302 14.26 -12.29 -10.23
N GLN A 303 14.32 -12.99 -11.35
CA GLN A 303 14.15 -14.43 -11.46
C GLN A 303 15.49 -15.02 -11.95
N LEU A 304 16.21 -15.69 -11.05
CA LEU A 304 17.46 -16.35 -11.40
C LEU A 304 17.20 -17.52 -12.36
N HIS A 305 17.98 -17.60 -13.43
CA HIS A 305 17.95 -18.75 -14.32
C HIS A 305 18.36 -20.03 -13.55
N PRO A 306 17.69 -21.18 -13.75
CA PRO A 306 18.00 -22.43 -13.04
C PRO A 306 19.49 -22.83 -13.04
N ARG A 307 20.22 -22.53 -14.12
CA ARG A 307 21.67 -22.78 -14.21
C ARG A 307 22.53 -21.85 -13.32
N GLY A 308 21.93 -20.89 -12.59
CA GLY A 308 22.62 -20.05 -11.60
C GLY A 308 23.34 -18.82 -12.14
N LYS A 309 23.27 -18.54 -13.43
CA LYS A 309 23.85 -17.33 -14.04
C LYS A 309 22.88 -16.16 -13.97
N MET A 310 23.30 -15.05 -13.41
CA MET A 310 22.53 -13.80 -13.40
C MET A 310 22.45 -13.20 -14.80
N ASP A 311 21.28 -12.65 -15.15
CA ASP A 311 21.05 -12.06 -16.47
C ASP A 311 21.60 -10.63 -16.56
N PRO A 312 22.57 -10.33 -17.43
CA PRO A 312 23.18 -9.00 -17.53
C PRO A 312 22.19 -7.91 -17.91
N GLU A 313 21.16 -8.20 -18.70
CA GLU A 313 20.16 -7.19 -19.07
C GLU A 313 19.30 -6.77 -17.87
N THR A 314 18.94 -7.71 -17.02
CA THR A 314 18.24 -7.41 -15.76
C THR A 314 19.07 -6.45 -14.89
N TYR A 315 20.37 -6.72 -14.72
CA TYR A 315 21.23 -5.88 -13.86
C TYR A 315 21.59 -4.54 -14.48
N ARG A 316 21.62 -4.45 -15.81
CA ARG A 316 21.68 -3.17 -16.52
C ARG A 316 20.45 -2.30 -16.25
N LEU A 317 19.25 -2.90 -16.27
CA LEU A 317 17.98 -2.20 -15.97
C LEU A 317 17.91 -1.76 -14.50
N ILE A 318 18.22 -2.65 -13.58
CA ILE A 318 18.24 -2.37 -12.13
C ILE A 318 19.28 -1.29 -11.83
N GLY A 319 20.49 -1.39 -12.40
CA GLY A 319 21.58 -0.45 -12.18
C GLY A 319 21.23 0.97 -12.56
N LYS A 320 20.52 1.19 -13.66
CA LYS A 320 20.01 2.53 -14.03
C LYS A 320 19.10 3.13 -12.97
N ALA A 321 18.18 2.36 -12.41
CA ALA A 321 17.28 2.83 -11.40
C ALA A 321 17.99 3.01 -10.04
N TYR A 322 18.84 2.07 -9.64
CA TYR A 322 19.52 2.12 -8.35
C TYR A 322 20.68 3.12 -8.28
N ALA A 323 21.35 3.43 -9.39
CA ALA A 323 22.33 4.53 -9.42
C ALA A 323 21.66 5.88 -9.05
N GLU A 324 20.42 6.11 -9.49
CA GLU A 324 19.66 7.31 -9.12
C GLU A 324 19.27 7.32 -7.64
N VAL A 325 18.94 6.16 -7.07
CA VAL A 325 18.64 6.02 -5.64
C VAL A 325 19.89 6.26 -4.81
N GLU A 326 21.02 5.60 -5.16
CA GLU A 326 22.30 5.73 -4.47
C GLU A 326 22.76 7.19 -4.35
N ALA A 327 22.65 7.94 -5.45
CA ALA A 327 23.00 9.36 -5.46
C ALA A 327 22.11 10.21 -4.52
N LYS A 328 20.93 9.74 -4.15
CA LYS A 328 19.93 10.46 -3.34
C LYS A 328 19.89 10.01 -1.87
N GLU A 329 20.50 8.89 -1.53
CA GLU A 329 20.43 8.29 -0.17
C GLU A 329 20.68 9.28 0.99
N PRO A 330 21.61 10.25 0.93
CA PRO A 330 21.82 11.19 2.01
C PRO A 330 20.57 11.99 2.41
N TRP A 331 19.61 12.16 1.53
CA TRP A 331 18.37 12.91 1.77
C TRP A 331 17.16 12.01 2.02
N LEU A 332 17.34 10.69 2.04
CA LEU A 332 16.25 9.71 2.12
C LEU A 332 16.16 8.98 3.46
N ASP A 333 17.24 8.91 4.24
CA ASP A 333 17.26 8.15 5.49
C ASP A 333 16.73 8.96 6.67
N GLY A 334 16.01 8.30 7.58
CA GLY A 334 15.49 8.91 8.80
C GLY A 334 14.43 10.00 8.58
N VAL A 335 13.76 9.99 7.43
CA VAL A 335 12.71 10.97 7.09
C VAL A 335 11.36 10.62 7.71
N ARG A 336 10.56 11.66 7.96
CA ARG A 336 9.17 11.56 8.41
C ARG A 336 8.25 12.39 7.53
N SER A 337 7.06 11.88 7.17
CA SER A 337 6.10 12.65 6.37
C SER A 337 5.58 13.87 7.14
N ILE A 338 5.38 14.97 6.41
CA ILE A 338 4.54 16.08 6.82
C ILE A 338 3.21 15.90 6.09
N SER A 339 2.12 15.79 6.86
CA SER A 339 0.78 15.55 6.30
C SER A 339 -0.25 16.47 6.95
N ASP A 340 -1.16 17.03 6.13
CA ASP A 340 -2.24 17.90 6.57
C ASP A 340 -3.51 17.13 6.90
N ILE A 341 -3.71 15.98 6.25
CA ILE A 341 -4.96 15.23 6.22
C ILE A 341 -4.74 13.80 6.71
N ALA A 342 -5.60 13.34 7.59
CA ALA A 342 -5.73 11.94 7.95
C ALA A 342 -6.92 11.33 7.18
N LEU A 343 -6.66 10.37 6.29
CA LEU A 343 -7.70 9.55 5.68
C LEU A 343 -7.92 8.31 6.55
N PHE A 344 -9.06 8.22 7.22
CA PHE A 344 -9.39 7.05 8.02
C PHE A 344 -9.68 5.85 7.11
N SER A 345 -8.93 4.75 7.28
CA SER A 345 -9.06 3.59 6.41
C SER A 345 -10.34 2.81 6.69
N TYR A 346 -11.15 2.58 5.66
CA TYR A 346 -12.32 1.69 5.75
C TYR A 346 -11.90 0.23 6.00
N ASP A 347 -10.77 -0.22 5.45
CA ASP A 347 -10.24 -1.55 5.75
C ASP A 347 -9.87 -1.70 7.25
N ALA A 348 -9.30 -0.65 7.87
CA ALA A 348 -9.01 -0.65 9.30
C ALA A 348 -10.29 -0.64 10.13
N TRP A 349 -11.32 0.10 9.70
CA TRP A 349 -12.63 0.08 10.32
C TRP A 349 -13.27 -1.31 10.26
N LEU A 350 -13.23 -1.98 9.10
CA LEU A 350 -13.73 -3.35 8.92
C LEU A 350 -12.97 -4.40 9.74
N THR A 351 -11.73 -4.15 10.11
CA THR A 351 -10.97 -5.05 10.99
C THR A 351 -11.60 -5.08 12.39
N VAL A 352 -12.14 -3.97 12.86
CA VAL A 352 -12.87 -3.86 14.14
C VAL A 352 -14.33 -4.33 14.00
N HIS A 353 -14.93 -4.13 12.82
CA HIS A 353 -16.35 -4.43 12.53
C HIS A 353 -16.52 -5.41 11.37
N PRO A 354 -16.01 -6.65 11.49
CA PRO A 354 -16.08 -7.64 10.40
C PRO A 354 -17.49 -8.05 10.01
N GLU A 355 -18.47 -7.88 10.92
CA GLU A 355 -19.90 -8.11 10.68
C GLU A 355 -20.51 -7.12 9.67
N CYS A 356 -19.91 -5.94 9.51
CA CYS A 356 -20.36 -4.91 8.59
C CYS A 356 -19.81 -5.06 7.17
N LYS A 357 -19.12 -6.18 6.88
CA LYS A 357 -18.49 -6.42 5.60
C LYS A 357 -19.51 -6.41 4.45
N GLN A 358 -19.43 -5.39 3.60
CA GLN A 358 -20.18 -5.31 2.35
C GLN A 358 -19.45 -6.08 1.22
N ALA A 359 -20.06 -6.13 0.02
CA ALA A 359 -19.44 -6.76 -1.13
C ALA A 359 -18.03 -6.21 -1.39
N ASP A 360 -17.07 -7.07 -1.72
CA ASP A 360 -15.64 -6.71 -1.90
C ASP A 360 -15.41 -5.56 -2.92
N ALA A 361 -16.31 -5.41 -3.90
CA ALA A 361 -16.23 -4.33 -4.88
C ALA A 361 -16.42 -2.94 -4.23
N ASP A 362 -17.42 -2.77 -3.35
CA ASP A 362 -17.70 -1.50 -2.68
C ASP A 362 -16.57 -1.13 -1.71
N ARG A 363 -16.06 -2.09 -0.98
CA ARG A 363 -14.95 -1.95 -0.05
C ARG A 363 -13.70 -1.34 -0.69
N LYS A 364 -13.28 -1.88 -1.83
CA LYS A 364 -12.07 -1.42 -2.53
C LYS A 364 -12.22 -0.01 -3.10
N GLN A 365 -13.42 0.37 -3.53
CA GLN A 365 -13.65 1.65 -4.21
C GLN A 365 -13.71 2.84 -3.25
N THR A 366 -14.10 2.63 -1.99
CA THR A 366 -14.20 3.67 -0.95
C THR A 366 -12.84 4.34 -0.69
N ASP A 367 -11.86 3.58 -0.21
CA ASP A 367 -10.51 4.12 0.03
C ASP A 367 -9.83 4.56 -1.27
N LEU A 368 -10.10 3.87 -2.40
CA LEU A 368 -9.53 4.20 -3.71
C LEU A 368 -9.96 5.59 -4.20
N GLY A 369 -11.25 5.91 -4.12
CA GLY A 369 -11.75 7.21 -4.55
C GLY A 369 -11.15 8.36 -3.75
N ALA A 370 -11.15 8.22 -2.42
CA ALA A 370 -10.60 9.25 -1.53
C ALA A 370 -9.10 9.48 -1.77
N ARG A 371 -8.29 8.41 -1.78
CA ARG A 371 -6.84 8.55 -1.98
C ARG A 371 -6.46 9.09 -3.36
N ARG A 372 -7.22 8.74 -4.43
CA ARG A 372 -6.99 9.30 -5.77
C ARG A 372 -7.24 10.80 -5.80
N ILE A 373 -8.38 11.25 -5.27
CA ILE A 373 -8.68 12.69 -5.19
C ILE A 373 -7.60 13.43 -4.41
N LEU A 374 -7.16 12.88 -3.26
CA LEU A 374 -6.11 13.49 -2.45
C LEU A 374 -4.76 13.52 -3.18
N SER A 375 -4.36 12.43 -3.84
CA SER A 375 -3.09 12.35 -4.58
C SER A 375 -3.10 13.28 -5.78
N GLU A 376 -4.13 13.24 -6.60
CA GLU A 376 -4.28 14.05 -7.81
C GLU A 376 -4.50 15.55 -7.52
N GLY A 377 -5.04 15.86 -6.34
CA GLY A 377 -5.14 17.22 -5.82
C GLY A 377 -3.85 17.71 -5.15
N HIS A 378 -2.78 16.93 -5.14
CA HIS A 378 -1.51 17.20 -4.47
C HIS A 378 -1.69 17.60 -3.00
N TYR A 379 -2.51 16.83 -2.25
CA TYR A 379 -2.63 16.96 -0.81
C TYR A 379 -1.59 16.10 -0.11
N LEU A 380 -1.04 16.61 0.97
CA LEU A 380 -0.20 15.86 1.90
C LEU A 380 -1.10 15.12 2.87
N PHE A 381 -1.11 13.80 2.83
CA PHE A 381 -2.01 13.00 3.67
C PHE A 381 -1.38 11.67 4.08
N ASP A 382 -1.81 11.18 5.23
CA ASP A 382 -1.55 9.83 5.71
C ASP A 382 -2.85 9.02 5.77
N ILE A 383 -2.73 7.70 5.77
CA ILE A 383 -3.84 6.78 6.00
C ILE A 383 -3.73 6.32 7.46
N VAL A 384 -4.84 6.42 8.19
CA VAL A 384 -4.87 6.20 9.64
C VAL A 384 -5.87 5.13 10.06
N ASP A 385 -5.71 4.64 11.27
CA ASP A 385 -6.56 3.64 11.91
C ASP A 385 -6.97 4.05 13.34
N TYR A 386 -7.57 3.13 14.08
CA TYR A 386 -8.01 3.36 15.46
C TYR A 386 -6.87 3.71 16.43
N GLU A 387 -5.64 3.25 16.17
CA GLU A 387 -4.49 3.47 17.05
C GLU A 387 -3.70 4.75 16.70
N SER A 388 -3.92 5.33 15.53
CA SER A 388 -3.20 6.51 15.04
C SER A 388 -3.49 7.76 15.90
N ASP A 389 -2.46 8.58 16.17
CA ASP A 389 -2.64 9.92 16.71
C ASP A 389 -3.21 10.84 15.62
N LEU A 390 -4.31 11.52 15.90
CA LEU A 390 -4.97 12.43 14.96
C LEU A 390 -4.58 13.91 15.19
N THR A 391 -3.91 14.24 16.27
CA THR A 391 -3.61 15.61 16.66
C THR A 391 -2.75 16.40 15.66
N PRO A 392 -1.85 15.78 14.87
CA PRO A 392 -1.05 16.53 13.90
C PRO A 392 -1.82 17.01 12.67
N TYR A 393 -3.00 16.45 12.39
CA TYR A 393 -3.72 16.71 11.15
C TYR A 393 -4.72 17.85 11.27
N LYS A 394 -4.85 18.63 10.21
CA LYS A 394 -5.85 19.71 10.09
C LYS A 394 -7.25 19.18 9.81
N LEU A 395 -7.34 18.04 9.12
CA LEU A 395 -8.57 17.42 8.67
C LEU A 395 -8.52 15.91 8.82
N VAL A 396 -9.56 15.30 9.38
CA VAL A 396 -9.83 13.87 9.31
C VAL A 396 -10.94 13.60 8.30
N ILE A 397 -10.68 12.77 7.31
CA ILE A 397 -11.67 12.34 6.32
C ILE A 397 -12.18 10.95 6.69
N LEU A 398 -13.50 10.82 6.79
CA LEU A 398 -14.23 9.57 7.01
C LEU A 398 -14.91 9.18 5.68
N PRO A 399 -14.31 8.28 4.87
CA PRO A 399 -14.83 7.98 3.54
C PRO A 399 -16.04 7.03 3.59
N ASP A 400 -17.11 7.43 2.97
CA ASP A 400 -18.30 6.71 2.50
C ASP A 400 -19.07 5.85 3.51
N LEU A 401 -18.38 4.94 4.26
CA LEU A 401 -19.01 3.85 4.99
C LEU A 401 -18.59 3.75 6.47
N ILE A 402 -17.85 4.72 6.99
CA ILE A 402 -17.37 4.73 8.38
C ILE A 402 -18.48 5.12 9.34
N LEU A 403 -19.12 4.13 9.95
CA LEU A 403 -20.05 4.38 11.06
C LEU A 403 -19.26 4.65 12.36
N ILE A 404 -19.82 5.43 13.24
CA ILE A 404 -19.17 5.90 14.46
C ILE A 404 -19.60 5.03 15.65
N ASP A 405 -18.67 4.20 16.09
CA ASP A 405 -18.73 3.47 17.36
C ASP A 405 -18.26 4.34 18.53
N ASP A 406 -18.38 3.84 19.75
CA ASP A 406 -18.02 4.59 20.97
C ASP A 406 -16.52 4.90 21.05
N ILE A 407 -15.65 4.01 20.53
CA ILE A 407 -14.19 4.20 20.53
C ILE A 407 -13.83 5.33 19.59
N LEU A 408 -14.31 5.27 18.36
CA LEU A 408 -14.07 6.28 17.33
C LEU A 408 -14.70 7.62 17.71
N LYS A 409 -15.92 7.59 18.31
CA LYS A 409 -16.57 8.82 18.83
C LYS A 409 -15.68 9.54 19.84
N LYS A 410 -15.20 8.83 20.86
CA LYS A 410 -14.33 9.38 21.89
C LYS A 410 -13.03 9.97 21.29
N LYS A 411 -12.44 9.28 20.34
CA LYS A 411 -11.21 9.71 19.66
C LYS A 411 -11.43 10.98 18.85
N LEU A 412 -12.49 11.04 18.05
CA LEU A 412 -12.83 12.17 17.21
C LEU A 412 -13.32 13.38 18.04
N ASP A 413 -14.02 13.17 19.17
CA ASP A 413 -14.36 14.25 20.11
C ASP A 413 -13.11 14.91 20.71
N ALA A 414 -12.08 14.13 21.05
CA ALA A 414 -10.82 14.67 21.53
C ALA A 414 -10.09 15.45 20.43
N TYR A 415 -10.09 14.96 19.21
CA TYR A 415 -9.53 15.61 18.05
C TYR A 415 -10.23 16.95 17.72
N LEU A 416 -11.56 17.00 17.73
CA LEU A 416 -12.34 18.23 17.53
C LEU A 416 -12.05 19.27 18.62
N LYS A 417 -11.88 18.83 19.89
CA LYS A 417 -11.51 19.72 21.01
C LYS A 417 -10.11 20.35 20.82
N SER A 418 -9.21 19.69 20.11
CA SER A 418 -7.89 20.25 19.77
C SER A 418 -7.92 21.22 18.57
N GLY A 419 -9.09 21.46 17.97
CA GLY A 419 -9.28 22.41 16.87
C GLY A 419 -9.31 21.80 15.48
N GLY A 420 -9.25 20.46 15.38
CA GLY A 420 -9.35 19.74 14.11
C GLY A 420 -10.75 19.83 13.48
N LYS A 421 -10.86 19.39 12.23
CA LYS A 421 -12.12 19.31 11.47
C LYS A 421 -12.34 17.91 10.91
N ILE A 422 -13.60 17.53 10.72
CA ILE A 422 -13.98 16.24 10.14
C ILE A 422 -14.70 16.48 8.80
N MET A 423 -14.38 15.68 7.79
CA MET A 423 -15.18 15.57 6.56
C MET A 423 -15.74 14.17 6.47
N ALA A 424 -17.05 14.05 6.31
CA ALA A 424 -17.76 12.78 6.12
C ALA A 424 -18.49 12.75 4.78
N THR A 425 -18.57 11.58 4.17
CA THR A 425 -19.27 11.35 2.91
C THR A 425 -20.18 10.12 2.98
N GLY A 426 -21.23 10.06 2.16
CA GLY A 426 -22.12 8.91 2.14
C GLY A 426 -22.77 8.66 3.52
N THR A 427 -22.66 7.45 4.04
CA THR A 427 -23.15 7.09 5.37
C THR A 427 -22.15 7.30 6.50
N SER A 428 -20.94 7.76 6.18
CA SER A 428 -19.92 8.05 7.20
C SER A 428 -20.37 9.14 8.16
N GLY A 429 -19.95 9.01 9.39
CA GLY A 429 -20.29 9.95 10.45
C GLY A 429 -21.63 9.66 11.15
N LEU A 430 -22.42 8.69 10.66
CA LEU A 430 -23.61 8.23 11.37
C LEU A 430 -23.24 7.36 12.57
N LEU A 431 -23.99 7.49 13.67
CA LEU A 431 -23.86 6.65 14.86
C LEU A 431 -24.22 5.19 14.53
N MET A 432 -23.37 4.26 14.91
CA MET A 432 -23.52 2.84 14.58
C MET A 432 -24.76 2.19 15.23
N ASN A 433 -25.06 2.53 16.48
CA ASN A 433 -26.09 1.89 17.29
C ASN A 433 -27.30 2.82 17.61
N ALA A 434 -27.55 3.84 16.81
CA ALA A 434 -28.69 4.74 17.03
C ALA A 434 -30.01 4.08 16.57
N GLU A 435 -31.08 4.26 17.36
CA GLU A 435 -32.45 3.79 16.99
C GLU A 435 -32.88 4.40 15.64
N LYS A 436 -32.54 5.65 15.40
CA LYS A 436 -32.71 6.34 14.13
C LYS A 436 -31.35 6.82 13.63
N PRO A 437 -31.02 6.65 12.34
CA PRO A 437 -29.76 7.15 11.80
C PRO A 437 -29.57 8.64 12.07
N ALA A 438 -28.50 9.01 12.75
CA ALA A 438 -28.17 10.38 13.09
C ALA A 438 -26.64 10.57 13.04
N PHE A 439 -26.20 11.75 12.64
CA PHE A 439 -24.78 12.09 12.67
C PHE A 439 -24.26 12.19 14.11
N ALA A 440 -23.05 11.69 14.31
CA ALA A 440 -22.35 11.79 15.59
C ALA A 440 -21.76 13.19 15.83
N PHE A 441 -21.63 14.01 14.78
CA PHE A 441 -20.99 15.32 14.76
C PHE A 441 -21.87 16.36 14.05
N ASP A 442 -21.66 17.61 14.36
CA ASP A 442 -22.38 18.74 13.77
C ASP A 442 -21.79 19.10 12.40
N PHE A 443 -22.43 18.59 11.34
CA PHE A 443 -22.15 18.95 9.95
C PHE A 443 -23.12 19.99 9.40
N GLY A 444 -24.01 20.53 10.24
CA GLY A 444 -25.03 21.53 9.87
C GLY A 444 -26.20 20.96 9.06
N VAL A 445 -26.36 19.64 9.04
CA VAL A 445 -27.45 18.93 8.34
C VAL A 445 -28.02 17.79 9.19
N THR A 446 -29.26 17.41 8.89
CA THR A 446 -29.94 16.25 9.46
C THR A 446 -30.06 15.14 8.41
N TYR A 447 -29.75 13.91 8.77
CA TYR A 447 -29.82 12.74 7.88
C TYR A 447 -31.26 12.24 7.75
N GLU A 448 -31.71 12.03 6.51
CA GLU A 448 -33.08 11.60 6.18
C GLU A 448 -33.12 10.18 5.55
N GLY A 449 -31.97 9.62 5.20
CA GLY A 449 -31.86 8.31 4.54
C GLY A 449 -31.24 8.38 3.16
N LYS A 450 -31.41 7.32 2.38
CA LYS A 450 -30.93 7.25 0.99
C LYS A 450 -31.92 7.92 0.04
N ARG A 451 -31.41 8.55 -1.01
CA ARG A 451 -32.30 9.01 -2.10
C ARG A 451 -32.91 7.84 -2.83
N GLU A 452 -34.16 7.97 -3.21
CA GLU A 452 -34.90 6.94 -3.92
C GLU A 452 -34.46 6.87 -5.40
N MET A 453 -34.31 8.03 -6.05
CA MET A 453 -34.03 8.12 -7.49
C MET A 453 -32.53 8.12 -7.82
N ILE A 454 -32.19 7.48 -8.96
CA ILE A 454 -30.86 7.45 -9.58
C ILE A 454 -31.02 7.75 -11.08
N PRO A 455 -30.17 8.64 -11.66
CA PRO A 455 -29.16 9.48 -11.03
C PRO A 455 -29.77 10.61 -10.21
N ALA A 456 -28.95 11.29 -9.40
CA ALA A 456 -29.28 12.58 -8.83
C ALA A 456 -28.44 13.70 -9.48
N PHE A 457 -28.80 14.95 -9.23
CA PHE A 457 -28.06 16.10 -9.75
C PHE A 457 -27.60 16.99 -8.59
N MET A 458 -26.37 17.49 -8.68
CA MET A 458 -25.81 18.40 -7.68
C MET A 458 -25.39 19.71 -8.34
N THR A 459 -25.84 20.81 -7.75
CA THR A 459 -25.46 22.17 -8.17
C THR A 459 -24.58 22.81 -7.07
N PRO A 460 -23.28 23.10 -7.35
CA PRO A 460 -22.41 23.77 -6.38
C PRO A 460 -22.88 25.20 -6.13
N THR A 461 -22.79 25.67 -4.87
CA THR A 461 -23.00 27.06 -4.48
C THR A 461 -21.68 27.81 -4.26
N ILE A 462 -20.57 27.10 -4.37
CA ILE A 462 -19.21 27.61 -4.27
C ILE A 462 -18.49 27.46 -5.62
N PRO A 463 -17.48 28.29 -5.92
CA PRO A 463 -16.68 28.12 -7.12
C PRO A 463 -15.93 26.80 -7.15
N LEU A 464 -15.95 26.12 -8.28
CA LEU A 464 -15.14 24.92 -8.54
C LEU A 464 -14.06 25.25 -9.58
N LYS A 465 -12.87 24.68 -9.40
CA LYS A 465 -11.77 24.84 -10.35
C LYS A 465 -12.16 24.30 -11.72
N ASP A 466 -12.00 25.10 -12.77
CA ASP A 466 -12.22 24.76 -14.17
C ASP A 466 -13.66 24.27 -14.50
N MET A 467 -14.66 24.62 -13.68
CA MET A 467 -16.05 24.22 -13.87
C MET A 467 -17.02 25.42 -13.74
N GLY A 468 -18.08 25.38 -14.52
CA GLY A 468 -19.16 26.37 -14.50
C GLY A 468 -20.26 26.07 -13.49
N GLN A 469 -21.23 26.96 -13.40
CA GLN A 469 -22.44 26.79 -12.60
C GLN A 469 -23.44 25.93 -13.39
N ALA A 470 -23.65 24.70 -12.97
CA ALA A 470 -24.59 23.77 -13.58
C ALA A 470 -25.05 22.70 -12.60
N GLY A 471 -26.14 22.01 -12.90
CA GLY A 471 -26.51 20.76 -12.26
C GLY A 471 -25.68 19.61 -12.86
N TYR A 472 -24.85 19.00 -12.07
CA TYR A 472 -23.98 17.89 -12.47
C TYR A 472 -24.57 16.56 -12.04
N VAL A 473 -24.62 15.61 -12.96
CA VAL A 473 -25.14 14.26 -12.69
C VAL A 473 -24.22 13.50 -11.74
N LEU A 474 -24.83 12.75 -10.81
CA LEU A 474 -24.19 11.77 -9.93
C LEU A 474 -24.77 10.40 -10.25
N TYR A 475 -23.94 9.49 -10.71
CA TYR A 475 -24.36 8.20 -11.28
C TYR A 475 -24.68 7.15 -10.21
N ASN A 476 -24.05 7.27 -9.03
CA ASN A 476 -24.28 6.35 -7.94
C ASN A 476 -25.32 6.92 -6.95
N ARG A 477 -25.91 6.02 -6.14
CA ARG A 477 -26.88 6.42 -5.11
C ARG A 477 -26.24 7.38 -4.11
N THR A 478 -26.97 8.46 -3.84
CA THR A 478 -26.59 9.50 -2.88
C THR A 478 -27.46 9.44 -1.63
N GLU A 479 -27.00 10.11 -0.58
CA GLU A 479 -27.78 10.25 0.66
C GLU A 479 -28.69 11.49 0.60
N LYS A 480 -29.79 11.44 1.37
CA LYS A 480 -30.71 12.57 1.55
C LYS A 480 -30.49 13.21 2.89
N VAL A 481 -30.17 14.50 2.87
CA VAL A 481 -30.03 15.32 4.08
C VAL A 481 -30.79 16.64 3.92
N THR A 482 -31.25 17.16 5.05
CA THR A 482 -31.92 18.47 5.15
C THR A 482 -31.04 19.45 5.90
N LEU A 483 -31.13 20.73 5.56
CA LEU A 483 -30.37 21.79 6.24
C LEU A 483 -30.86 21.93 7.69
N ALA A 484 -29.92 21.93 8.63
CA ALA A 484 -30.11 22.38 10.01
C ALA A 484 -29.67 23.84 10.15
N ASP A 485 -28.41 24.07 10.49
CA ASP A 485 -27.84 25.41 10.72
C ASP A 485 -26.52 25.66 9.99
N GLY A 486 -26.12 24.73 9.09
CA GLY A 486 -24.87 24.80 8.38
C GLY A 486 -24.87 25.73 7.17
N LYS A 487 -23.67 25.98 6.64
CA LYS A 487 -23.47 26.69 5.38
C LYS A 487 -23.56 25.72 4.20
N VAL A 488 -24.56 25.91 3.34
CA VAL A 488 -24.72 25.10 2.13
C VAL A 488 -23.57 25.35 1.15
N LEU A 489 -22.94 24.27 0.68
CA LEU A 489 -21.86 24.29 -0.32
C LEU A 489 -22.33 23.74 -1.68
N ALA A 490 -23.40 22.93 -1.68
CA ALA A 490 -24.07 22.45 -2.89
C ALA A 490 -25.51 22.06 -2.57
N THR A 491 -26.41 22.19 -3.56
CA THR A 491 -27.79 21.73 -3.50
C THR A 491 -28.01 20.49 -4.34
N MET A 492 -29.08 19.73 -4.08
CA MET A 492 -29.46 18.55 -4.84
C MET A 492 -30.79 18.75 -5.58
N ALA A 493 -30.93 18.10 -6.71
CA ALA A 493 -32.19 17.92 -7.41
C ALA A 493 -32.35 16.44 -7.84
N ASP A 494 -33.58 15.99 -7.93
CA ASP A 494 -33.92 14.67 -8.44
C ASP A 494 -34.26 14.76 -9.93
N PRO A 495 -34.17 13.68 -10.72
CA PRO A 495 -34.71 13.65 -12.06
C PRO A 495 -36.25 13.73 -12.03
N TYR A 496 -36.87 14.07 -13.14
CA TYR A 496 -38.33 14.03 -13.23
C TYR A 496 -38.92 12.66 -12.93
N PHE A 497 -38.19 11.60 -13.25
CA PHE A 497 -38.52 10.19 -12.99
C PHE A 497 -37.31 9.29 -13.16
N GLU A 498 -37.32 8.12 -12.54
CA GLU A 498 -36.40 7.05 -12.89
C GLU A 498 -36.77 6.42 -14.22
N ARG A 499 -35.76 6.16 -15.05
CA ARG A 499 -35.95 5.52 -16.35
C ARG A 499 -36.42 4.07 -16.17
N ASN A 500 -37.57 3.78 -16.75
CA ASN A 500 -38.12 2.44 -16.80
C ASN A 500 -38.91 2.22 -18.09
N ARG A 501 -39.52 1.05 -18.26
CA ARG A 501 -40.30 0.68 -19.45
C ARG A 501 -41.39 1.68 -19.80
N PHE A 502 -42.01 2.33 -18.83
CA PHE A 502 -43.17 3.22 -19.03
C PHE A 502 -42.81 4.70 -19.03
N HIS A 503 -41.69 5.03 -18.40
CA HIS A 503 -41.20 6.40 -18.26
C HIS A 503 -39.76 6.49 -18.68
N PHE A 504 -39.50 7.09 -19.85
CA PHE A 504 -38.15 7.33 -20.34
C PHE A 504 -38.11 8.55 -21.24
N CYS A 505 -36.98 9.20 -21.28
CA CYS A 505 -36.63 10.20 -22.27
C CYS A 505 -35.13 10.14 -22.54
N SER A 506 -34.69 10.65 -23.72
CA SER A 506 -33.30 10.59 -24.12
C SER A 506 -32.73 9.14 -24.12
N HIS A 507 -31.38 9.01 -24.20
CA HIS A 507 -30.70 7.72 -24.28
C HIS A 507 -30.30 7.15 -22.95
N GLN A 508 -30.20 7.97 -21.89
CA GLN A 508 -29.65 7.55 -20.59
C GLN A 508 -30.64 7.72 -19.44
N HIS A 509 -30.96 8.92 -19.05
CA HIS A 509 -31.78 9.22 -17.87
C HIS A 509 -32.67 10.45 -18.12
N ALA A 510 -33.66 10.66 -17.26
CA ALA A 510 -34.47 11.88 -17.28
C ALA A 510 -33.62 13.08 -16.84
N PRO A 511 -33.95 14.28 -17.38
CA PRO A 511 -33.28 15.50 -16.94
C PRO A 511 -33.63 15.84 -15.49
N GLU A 512 -32.84 16.72 -14.93
CA GLU A 512 -33.04 17.35 -13.63
C GLU A 512 -34.41 18.03 -13.54
N ALA A 513 -35.16 17.77 -12.47
CA ALA A 513 -36.36 18.52 -12.18
C ALA A 513 -35.99 19.90 -11.59
N PRO A 514 -36.79 20.98 -11.91
CA PRO A 514 -36.44 22.36 -11.51
C PRO A 514 -36.70 22.66 -10.03
N VAL A 515 -36.69 21.65 -9.18
CA VAL A 515 -36.99 21.78 -7.75
C VAL A 515 -35.80 21.26 -6.93
N CYS A 516 -35.27 22.12 -6.06
CA CYS A 516 -34.27 21.70 -5.08
C CYS A 516 -34.88 20.64 -4.16
N SER A 517 -34.25 19.47 -4.08
CA SER A 517 -34.72 18.33 -3.29
C SER A 517 -33.86 18.08 -2.03
N GLY A 518 -32.94 18.97 -1.69
CA GLY A 518 -32.15 18.92 -0.47
C GLY A 518 -30.76 19.52 -0.59
N VAL A 519 -29.94 19.23 0.41
CA VAL A 519 -28.54 19.67 0.51
C VAL A 519 -27.63 18.61 -0.07
N GLY A 520 -26.65 19.03 -0.86
CA GLY A 520 -25.66 18.14 -1.47
C GLY A 520 -24.32 18.13 -0.73
N ALA A 521 -23.91 19.32 -0.23
CA ALA A 521 -22.75 19.48 0.62
C ALA A 521 -23.00 20.62 1.59
N CYS A 522 -22.49 20.51 2.82
CA CYS A 522 -22.69 21.46 3.88
C CYS A 522 -21.46 21.54 4.79
N MET A 523 -21.21 22.73 5.34
CA MET A 523 -20.24 22.98 6.39
C MET A 523 -20.95 23.34 7.68
N GLY A 524 -20.80 22.51 8.71
CA GLY A 524 -21.26 22.74 10.07
C GLY A 524 -20.15 23.16 11.01
N LYS A 525 -20.42 23.09 12.30
CA LYS A 525 -19.47 23.46 13.36
C LYS A 525 -18.27 22.53 13.41
N ASP A 526 -18.47 21.21 13.33
CA ASP A 526 -17.42 20.21 13.49
C ASP A 526 -16.69 19.89 12.18
N GLY A 527 -17.25 20.28 11.04
CA GLY A 527 -16.67 20.07 9.72
C GLY A 527 -17.70 19.96 8.62
N ALA A 528 -17.38 19.24 7.54
CA ALA A 528 -18.20 19.18 6.35
C ALA A 528 -18.80 17.80 6.11
N TYR A 529 -19.98 17.79 5.46
CA TYR A 529 -20.61 16.60 4.94
C TYR A 529 -20.88 16.74 3.44
N VAL A 530 -20.68 15.65 2.69
CA VAL A 530 -21.02 15.54 1.27
C VAL A 530 -21.91 14.32 1.04
N ALA A 531 -23.07 14.53 0.41
CA ALA A 531 -24.11 13.52 0.25
C ALA A 531 -23.80 12.41 -0.75
N PHE A 532 -22.75 12.55 -1.58
CA PHE A 532 -22.27 11.48 -2.46
C PHE A 532 -20.95 10.90 -1.97
N PRO A 533 -20.65 9.62 -2.26
CA PRO A 533 -19.45 8.94 -1.80
C PRO A 533 -18.23 9.25 -2.65
N PHE A 534 -17.02 9.14 -2.10
CA PHE A 534 -15.75 9.18 -2.83
C PHE A 534 -15.67 8.11 -3.92
N ARG A 535 -16.34 6.98 -3.74
CA ARG A 535 -16.42 5.90 -4.74
C ARG A 535 -17.00 6.38 -6.09
N GLU A 536 -17.78 7.47 -6.12
CA GLU A 536 -18.26 8.08 -7.37
C GLU A 536 -17.09 8.38 -8.31
N TYR A 537 -16.00 8.93 -7.78
CA TYR A 537 -14.79 9.17 -8.57
C TYR A 537 -14.05 7.89 -8.95
N ALA A 538 -13.96 6.92 -8.04
CA ALA A 538 -13.27 5.66 -8.30
C ALA A 538 -13.93 4.84 -9.42
N MET A 539 -15.26 4.88 -9.50
CA MET A 539 -16.04 4.08 -10.47
C MET A 539 -16.22 4.79 -11.82
N GLU A 540 -16.53 6.08 -11.77
CA GLU A 540 -16.95 6.83 -12.95
C GLU A 540 -15.85 7.74 -13.52
N GLY A 541 -14.77 7.99 -12.78
CA GLY A 541 -13.74 8.96 -13.17
C GLY A 541 -14.29 10.39 -13.29
N HIS A 542 -15.37 10.71 -12.60
CA HIS A 542 -16.16 11.91 -12.80
C HIS A 542 -15.46 13.15 -12.26
N ILE A 543 -15.01 14.03 -13.14
CA ILE A 543 -14.22 15.22 -12.77
C ILE A 543 -15.00 16.15 -11.83
N PHE A 544 -16.31 16.29 -12.00
CA PHE A 544 -17.13 17.08 -11.07
C PHE A 544 -17.02 16.54 -9.64
N ALA A 545 -17.14 15.22 -9.45
CA ALA A 545 -17.01 14.61 -8.11
C ALA A 545 -15.66 14.96 -7.46
N LYS A 546 -14.57 14.86 -8.22
CA LYS A 546 -13.24 15.28 -7.76
C LYS A 546 -13.19 16.76 -7.38
N ARG A 547 -13.64 17.66 -8.25
CA ARG A 547 -13.58 19.11 -8.01
C ARG A 547 -14.46 19.54 -6.83
N MET A 548 -15.62 18.91 -6.66
CA MET A 548 -16.48 19.17 -5.51
C MET A 548 -15.82 18.75 -4.20
N MET A 549 -15.23 17.54 -4.17
CA MET A 549 -14.50 17.05 -2.99
C MET A 549 -13.29 17.94 -2.67
N GLU A 550 -12.48 18.33 -3.67
CA GLU A 550 -11.35 19.25 -3.50
C GLU A 550 -11.81 20.60 -2.90
N ALA A 551 -12.91 21.15 -3.36
CA ALA A 551 -13.45 22.41 -2.86
C ALA A 551 -13.90 22.31 -1.39
N VAL A 552 -14.55 21.19 -1.00
CA VAL A 552 -14.96 20.93 0.38
C VAL A 552 -13.73 20.70 1.27
N ILE A 553 -12.75 19.90 0.83
CA ILE A 553 -11.49 19.69 1.55
C ILE A 553 -10.79 21.03 1.81
N ASN A 554 -10.65 21.88 0.79
CA ASN A 554 -10.03 23.21 0.93
C ASN A 554 -10.80 24.10 1.91
N ALA A 555 -12.14 24.03 1.92
CA ALA A 555 -12.95 24.75 2.88
C ALA A 555 -12.74 24.26 4.34
N CYS A 556 -12.43 22.96 4.53
CA CYS A 556 -12.14 22.38 5.84
C CYS A 556 -10.74 22.72 6.36
N ILE A 557 -9.70 22.68 5.49
CA ILE A 557 -8.31 22.92 5.91
C ILE A 557 -7.96 24.42 6.07
N GLY A 558 -8.89 25.31 5.79
CA GLY A 558 -8.79 26.75 6.07
C GLY A 558 -7.62 27.42 5.32
N GLU A 559 -6.53 27.73 6.05
CA GLU A 559 -5.38 28.44 5.50
C GLU A 559 -4.57 27.69 4.43
N GLY A 560 -5.05 26.50 4.04
CA GLY A 560 -4.54 25.77 2.89
C GLY A 560 -3.52 24.68 3.22
N LYS A 561 -2.95 24.12 2.14
CA LYS A 561 -2.01 23.00 2.17
C LYS A 561 -0.66 23.43 2.72
N SER A 562 0.05 22.52 3.41
CA SER A 562 1.44 22.76 3.86
C SER A 562 2.43 22.88 2.71
N ALA A 563 2.14 22.30 1.54
CA ALA A 563 2.85 22.56 0.30
C ALA A 563 1.88 22.68 -0.86
N GLU A 564 2.14 23.60 -1.78
CA GLU A 564 1.36 23.83 -2.99
C GLU A 564 2.27 23.77 -4.21
N VAL A 565 1.82 23.06 -5.24
CA VAL A 565 2.51 22.93 -6.52
C VAL A 565 1.50 22.98 -7.67
N THR A 566 1.96 23.36 -8.85
CA THR A 566 1.15 23.30 -10.08
C THR A 566 1.75 22.23 -10.99
N MET A 567 1.19 21.03 -10.94
CA MET A 567 1.60 19.88 -11.76
C MET A 567 0.39 19.14 -12.32
N PRO A 568 0.58 18.26 -13.33
CA PRO A 568 -0.46 17.35 -13.78
C PRO A 568 -0.99 16.48 -12.63
N ALA A 569 -2.28 16.12 -12.68
CA ALA A 569 -2.92 15.28 -11.66
C ALA A 569 -2.22 13.91 -11.44
N ALA A 570 -1.59 13.38 -12.50
CA ALA A 570 -0.83 12.13 -12.42
C ALA A 570 0.54 12.27 -11.71
N ALA A 571 0.96 13.49 -11.35
CA ALA A 571 2.21 13.71 -10.60
C ALA A 571 2.02 13.40 -9.11
N ALA A 572 3.04 12.84 -8.48
CA ALA A 572 3.07 12.64 -7.04
C ALA A 572 3.89 13.74 -6.35
N MET A 573 3.42 14.15 -5.17
CA MET A 573 4.09 15.08 -4.27
C MET A 573 4.12 14.53 -2.86
N THR A 574 5.28 14.61 -2.20
CA THR A 574 5.43 14.38 -0.77
C THR A 574 6.38 15.40 -0.16
N LEU A 575 6.19 15.71 1.10
CA LEU A 575 7.08 16.58 1.88
C LEU A 575 7.56 15.79 3.10
N MET A 576 8.88 15.64 3.22
CA MET A 576 9.53 14.89 4.27
C MET A 576 10.34 15.81 5.17
N ASP A 577 10.31 15.55 6.47
CA ASP A 577 11.19 16.18 7.46
C ASP A 577 12.34 15.22 7.79
N GLN A 578 13.58 15.63 7.52
CA GLN A 578 14.79 14.94 7.95
C GLN A 578 15.39 15.73 9.13
N GLU A 579 14.78 15.56 10.30
CA GLU A 579 15.01 16.36 11.50
C GLU A 579 16.48 16.32 11.95
N GLN A 580 17.14 15.17 11.89
CA GLN A 580 18.55 15.01 12.27
C GLN A 580 19.50 15.82 11.39
N GLU A 581 19.08 16.20 10.19
CA GLU A 581 19.85 17.01 9.24
C GLU A 581 19.34 18.44 9.13
N ASN A 582 18.30 18.80 9.90
CA ASN A 582 17.65 20.12 9.88
C ASN A 582 17.20 20.56 8.48
N ARG A 583 16.49 19.68 7.77
CA ARG A 583 16.01 19.97 6.41
C ARG A 583 14.66 19.33 6.10
N LEU A 584 13.90 20.03 5.26
CA LEU A 584 12.73 19.46 4.60
C LEU A 584 13.14 19.02 3.20
N VAL A 585 12.56 17.92 2.74
CA VAL A 585 12.76 17.39 1.40
C VAL A 585 11.41 17.28 0.68
N LEU A 586 11.20 18.12 -0.32
CA LEU A 586 10.03 18.08 -1.19
C LEU A 586 10.34 17.20 -2.38
N HIS A 587 9.60 16.11 -2.55
CA HIS A 587 9.69 15.22 -3.70
C HIS A 587 8.59 15.55 -4.70
N LEU A 588 8.97 15.68 -5.96
CA LEU A 588 8.09 15.84 -7.11
C LEU A 588 8.40 14.72 -8.10
N VAL A 589 7.43 13.84 -8.36
CA VAL A 589 7.62 12.66 -9.23
C VAL A 589 6.57 12.69 -10.34
N TYR A 590 7.01 12.54 -11.59
CA TYR A 590 6.10 12.50 -12.73
C TYR A 590 6.63 11.63 -13.85
N ALA A 591 5.77 10.75 -14.35
CA ALA A 591 5.88 10.12 -15.67
C ALA A 591 4.47 9.85 -16.21
N PRO A 592 4.24 10.00 -17.52
CA PRO A 592 2.96 9.64 -18.11
C PRO A 592 2.79 8.13 -18.14
N THR A 593 1.66 7.63 -17.61
CA THR A 593 1.29 6.22 -17.71
C THR A 593 0.35 5.99 -18.89
N ASN A 594 0.52 4.86 -19.55
CA ASN A 594 -0.38 4.40 -20.62
C ASN A 594 -0.93 3.02 -20.26
N THR A 595 -2.27 2.87 -20.32
CA THR A 595 -2.89 1.56 -20.15
C THR A 595 -2.86 0.82 -21.50
N ARG A 596 -2.33 -0.42 -21.51
CA ARG A 596 -2.19 -1.23 -22.72
C ARG A 596 -2.65 -2.67 -22.50
N GLY A 597 -2.96 -3.31 -23.64
CA GLY A 597 -3.34 -4.72 -23.69
C GLY A 597 -4.70 -5.03 -23.06
N GLN A 598 -5.14 -6.27 -23.22
CA GLN A 598 -6.42 -6.73 -22.64
C GLN A 598 -6.39 -6.79 -21.11
N LYS A 599 -5.22 -7.02 -20.52
CA LYS A 599 -5.01 -7.02 -19.05
C LYS A 599 -4.97 -5.61 -18.46
N LYS A 600 -5.08 -4.55 -19.28
CA LYS A 600 -5.02 -3.15 -18.84
C LYS A 600 -3.77 -2.82 -18.02
N LEU A 601 -2.61 -3.30 -18.50
CA LEU A 601 -1.33 -3.04 -17.86
C LEU A 601 -0.99 -1.54 -17.92
N GLU A 602 -0.54 -0.98 -16.83
CA GLU A 602 -0.02 0.38 -16.76
C GLU A 602 1.46 0.39 -17.14
N ILE A 603 1.78 1.01 -18.26
CA ILE A 603 3.12 1.04 -18.85
C ILE A 603 3.65 2.47 -18.82
N ILE A 604 4.91 2.61 -18.43
CA ILE A 604 5.70 3.85 -18.55
C ILE A 604 6.83 3.56 -19.54
N GLU A 605 6.83 4.29 -20.65
CA GLU A 605 7.82 4.19 -21.72
C GLU A 605 8.62 5.49 -21.84
N ASP A 606 7.91 6.63 -21.91
CA ASP A 606 8.51 7.94 -22.10
C ASP A 606 8.63 8.72 -20.80
N ILE A 607 9.70 9.51 -20.66
CA ILE A 607 9.80 10.56 -19.67
C ILE A 607 9.54 11.91 -20.35
N VAL A 608 8.50 12.59 -19.87
CA VAL A 608 8.14 13.93 -20.34
C VAL A 608 8.46 14.92 -19.23
N PRO A 609 9.53 15.71 -19.37
CA PRO A 609 9.91 16.66 -18.31
C PRO A 609 8.86 17.76 -18.13
N LEU A 610 8.63 18.14 -16.87
CA LEU A 610 7.90 19.35 -16.51
C LEU A 610 8.89 20.48 -16.23
N TYR A 611 8.55 21.70 -16.62
CA TYR A 611 9.42 22.86 -16.47
C TYR A 611 8.78 23.97 -15.65
N ASN A 612 9.61 24.72 -14.91
CA ASN A 612 9.21 25.92 -14.17
C ASN A 612 8.03 25.69 -13.21
N ILE A 613 8.17 24.69 -12.35
CA ILE A 613 7.13 24.32 -11.41
C ILE A 613 7.15 25.29 -10.22
N PRO A 614 6.12 26.15 -10.05
CA PRO A 614 6.01 27.00 -8.88
C PRO A 614 5.69 26.15 -7.64
N VAL A 615 6.39 26.43 -6.57
CA VAL A 615 6.25 25.77 -5.27
C VAL A 615 6.03 26.83 -4.20
N ARG A 616 5.10 26.57 -3.29
CA ARG A 616 4.93 27.31 -2.05
C ARG A 616 4.87 26.32 -0.88
N VAL A 617 5.79 26.45 0.05
CA VAL A 617 5.78 25.69 1.31
C VAL A 617 5.33 26.64 2.42
N LYS A 618 4.26 26.24 3.12
CA LYS A 618 3.72 27.02 4.24
C LYS A 618 4.68 27.05 5.40
N ASN A 619 4.55 28.07 6.22
CA ASN A 619 5.32 28.22 7.44
C ASN A 619 5.12 26.98 8.35
N THR A 620 6.16 26.17 8.48
CA THR A 620 6.21 25.00 9.34
C THR A 620 6.74 25.30 10.75
N GLY A 621 6.90 26.57 11.10
CA GLY A 621 7.60 27.03 12.32
C GLY A 621 9.13 26.95 12.20
N LYS A 622 9.65 26.52 11.06
CA LYS A 622 11.08 26.36 10.78
C LYS A 622 11.59 27.51 9.93
N LYS A 623 12.65 28.18 10.36
CA LYS A 623 13.26 29.28 9.60
C LYS A 623 14.16 28.75 8.49
N ILE A 624 13.70 28.86 7.25
CA ILE A 624 14.44 28.38 6.07
C ILE A 624 15.62 29.29 5.76
N LYS A 625 16.81 28.69 5.57
CA LYS A 625 18.08 29.36 5.26
C LYS A 625 18.50 29.22 3.81
N ASN A 626 18.18 28.08 3.20
CA ASN A 626 18.67 27.71 1.89
C ASN A 626 17.69 26.81 1.18
N VAL A 627 17.58 26.94 -0.14
CA VAL A 627 16.79 26.04 -0.99
C VAL A 627 17.65 25.59 -2.15
N TYR A 628 17.72 24.30 -2.42
CA TYR A 628 18.53 23.73 -3.49
C TYR A 628 17.95 22.40 -4.02
N LEU A 629 18.43 21.95 -5.16
CA LEU A 629 18.08 20.65 -5.74
C LEU A 629 19.06 19.55 -5.31
N ALA A 630 18.56 18.43 -4.80
CA ALA A 630 19.36 17.24 -4.55
C ALA A 630 19.25 16.26 -5.74
N PRO A 631 20.32 15.52 -6.09
CA PRO A 631 21.66 15.52 -5.48
C PRO A 631 22.61 16.58 -6.04
N SER A 632 22.21 17.38 -7.03
CA SER A 632 23.09 18.31 -7.75
C SER A 632 23.69 19.42 -6.88
N GLY A 633 23.01 19.82 -5.79
CA GLY A 633 23.37 20.97 -4.98
C GLY A 633 23.06 22.33 -5.64
N GLU A 634 22.36 22.34 -6.78
CA GLU A 634 21.97 23.57 -7.49
C GLU A 634 21.07 24.43 -6.62
N LYS A 635 21.52 25.65 -6.29
CA LYS A 635 20.79 26.59 -5.47
C LYS A 635 19.62 27.19 -6.23
N LEU A 636 18.47 27.26 -5.55
CA LEU A 636 17.27 27.90 -6.06
C LEU A 636 17.09 29.28 -5.40
N THR A 637 16.71 30.26 -6.21
CA THR A 637 16.23 31.54 -5.67
C THR A 637 14.88 31.33 -4.99
N PHE A 638 14.73 31.81 -3.78
CA PHE A 638 13.49 31.70 -3.01
C PHE A 638 13.13 33.00 -2.32
N GLU A 639 11.86 33.15 -2.02
CA GLU A 639 11.29 34.28 -1.29
C GLU A 639 10.66 33.80 0.01
N VAL A 640 10.93 34.49 1.11
CA VAL A 640 10.27 34.27 2.39
C VAL A 640 9.24 35.39 2.56
N HIS A 641 7.96 35.01 2.66
CA HIS A 641 6.85 35.94 2.83
C HIS A 641 6.69 36.37 4.30
N ASP A 642 5.94 37.47 4.54
CA ASP A 642 5.73 38.05 5.89
C ASP A 642 5.12 37.04 6.88
N ASN A 643 4.31 36.08 6.39
CA ASN A 643 3.72 35.02 7.19
C ASN A 643 4.66 33.81 7.40
N GLY A 644 5.88 33.88 6.89
CA GLY A 644 6.88 32.81 6.98
C GLY A 644 6.77 31.70 5.92
N ASP A 645 5.85 31.81 4.97
CA ASP A 645 5.79 30.89 3.82
C ASP A 645 7.02 31.10 2.93
N VAL A 646 7.43 30.04 2.24
CA VAL A 646 8.57 30.06 1.32
C VAL A 646 8.12 29.73 -0.09
N SER A 647 8.43 30.59 -1.05
CA SER A 647 8.12 30.37 -2.47
C SER A 647 9.39 30.27 -3.31
N PHE A 648 9.41 29.33 -4.24
CA PHE A 648 10.49 29.12 -5.20
C PHE A 648 9.98 28.42 -6.46
N THR A 649 10.83 28.30 -7.47
CA THR A 649 10.51 27.57 -8.71
C THR A 649 11.47 26.42 -8.88
N VAL A 650 10.96 25.21 -9.08
CA VAL A 650 11.74 24.04 -9.52
C VAL A 650 11.88 24.13 -11.04
N PRO A 651 13.10 24.28 -11.58
CA PRO A 651 13.28 24.57 -13.00
C PRO A 651 12.89 23.40 -13.89
N LYS A 652 13.11 22.16 -13.43
CA LYS A 652 12.78 20.95 -14.18
C LYS A 652 12.45 19.79 -13.24
N VAL A 653 11.39 19.06 -13.57
CA VAL A 653 11.10 17.72 -13.01
C VAL A 653 11.28 16.73 -14.15
N ASP A 654 12.43 16.03 -14.13
CA ASP A 654 12.78 14.99 -15.10
C ASP A 654 12.65 13.65 -14.41
N LEU A 655 11.43 13.12 -14.43
CA LEU A 655 10.95 11.96 -13.67
C LEU A 655 10.87 12.23 -12.17
N HIS A 656 11.94 12.68 -11.51
CA HIS A 656 12.01 12.95 -10.07
C HIS A 656 12.86 14.19 -9.80
N ALA A 657 12.33 15.14 -9.06
CA ALA A 657 13.06 16.26 -8.51
C ALA A 657 12.93 16.28 -6.99
N MET A 658 14.00 16.61 -6.30
CA MET A 658 14.05 16.78 -4.84
C MET A 658 14.49 18.21 -4.54
N ALA A 659 13.56 19.04 -4.04
CA ALA A 659 13.88 20.36 -3.54
C ALA A 659 14.10 20.28 -2.01
N VAL A 660 15.28 20.67 -1.58
CA VAL A 660 15.70 20.60 -0.17
C VAL A 660 15.66 22.01 0.42
N LEU A 661 15.01 22.14 1.57
CA LEU A 661 14.90 23.39 2.32
C LEU A 661 15.63 23.21 3.66
N ASP A 662 16.86 23.70 3.76
CA ASP A 662 17.59 23.71 5.03
C ASP A 662 17.02 24.75 5.98
N TYR A 663 16.86 24.40 7.27
CA TYR A 663 16.34 25.32 8.29
C TYR A 663 17.31 25.50 9.47
N GLU A 664 17.05 26.50 10.29
CA GLU A 664 17.79 26.71 11.55
C GLU A 664 17.44 25.60 12.55
N ALA A 665 18.47 25.08 13.26
CA ALA A 665 18.31 24.06 14.31
C ALA A 665 17.50 24.63 15.50
#